data_4f476ff6a7f6a6fb0c1f2275aee1330f
#
_entry.id   4f476ff6a7f6a6fb0c1f2275aee1330f
#
_cell.length_a   1.000
_cell.length_b   1.000
_cell.length_c   1.000
_cell.angle_alpha   90.00
_cell.angle_beta   90.00
_cell.angle_gamma   90.00
#
_symmetry.space_group_name_H-M   'P 1'
#
loop_
_entity.id
_entity.type
_entity.pdbx_description
1 polymer ?
#
loop_
_entity_poly.entity_id
_entity_poly.type
_entity_poly.pdbx_seq_one_letter_code
_entity_poly.pdbx_strand_id
1 'polypeptide(L)'
;HPKEGIEPLLQRDIVKEVRDAGVRVLKTDVAWVGYGYSFGLNGVADVAQVMPYYGSNARPFIISLDGWAGTQRYAGIWSGDQTGGDWEYIRFHIPTFIGSGLSGQPNITSDVDGIFGGKNVPVNVREFQWKTFTPMELNMDGWGANPKYPEVLGEPATSINRSYLKLKSELMPYTYTIARQAVDGKPMIRAMFLDYPNDYTLGSDTQYQFMYGPSFLVAPIYKDTKMDKEGNDIRNGIYLPEGRWVDYYNGDVYEGGRIVNNYDAPLWKLPVFVKADAIIPMANPNNNPSQIRKDYRAYEIYATANGNAAFSQYDDDGTTQAYLGGKCTRTEVSTYANGKGKLIVTINATYGTFDGFEANKETELRINVSKAPKAVAAKVGKKSVKLTQVNTLADFEKGTNVYFYNAQPNLNRFSTPGSEAAKKEITKNAQLLVKVGKTDVAANFVEVTVNGFEFTPADRMRTHSGALSAPKVNFTEAGTDVFSLTPSWNKQENADFYEIEYNGMLYSTIRDTEFTIDGLQPETDYAFKVRAVNKDGYSDWASASATTKSNPLEFAIKGIKAQNSAEDQPGQGVDKLFDFDEKSPWHTKWGKGEGVPADVTIDLRSVNKLDRLEYIPREDAGNGTLLAGSFSYSSDRQNWSAPVKFEWAQNADHKTFTFEGNPEARYVKMHLDKAVGNFASGSQMYIFKVAGSESFYQGDINHDKRIDENDLTSYMNYTGLRKGDSDFDYVSAGDINKNGLIDAYDISCVTTELDGGVRNSNDKVAGSL
;
A
#
# COMPACT_ATOMS: atom_id res chain seq x y z
N HIS A 1 -30.97 8.58 -11.26
CA HIS A 1 -30.19 7.65 -12.06
C HIS A 1 -29.56 8.37 -13.25
N PRO A 2 -28.26 8.16 -13.63
CA PRO A 2 -27.61 8.89 -14.72
C PRO A 2 -28.33 8.80 -16.07
N LYS A 3 -29.03 7.70 -16.32
CA LYS A 3 -29.80 7.48 -17.54
C LYS A 3 -31.12 8.27 -17.57
N GLU A 4 -31.58 8.70 -16.42
CA GLU A 4 -32.83 9.48 -16.25
C GLU A 4 -32.57 10.97 -16.21
N GLY A 5 -31.29 11.36 -16.22
CA GLY A 5 -30.87 12.74 -16.09
C GLY A 5 -31.01 13.28 -14.67
N ILE A 6 -30.66 14.55 -14.51
CA ILE A 6 -30.71 15.25 -13.22
C ILE A 6 -32.16 15.64 -12.82
N GLU A 7 -33.05 15.74 -13.77
CA GLU A 7 -34.40 16.25 -13.56
C GLU A 7 -35.20 15.47 -12.49
N PRO A 8 -35.15 14.11 -12.43
CA PRO A 8 -35.78 13.38 -11.33
C PRO A 8 -35.25 13.72 -9.96
N LEU A 9 -33.93 14.01 -9.86
CA LEU A 9 -33.30 14.40 -8.60
C LEU A 9 -33.75 15.80 -8.16
N LEU A 10 -33.88 16.74 -9.09
CA LEU A 10 -34.36 18.09 -8.80
C LEU A 10 -35.84 18.10 -8.38
N GLN A 11 -36.62 17.10 -8.77
CA GLN A 11 -38.02 16.95 -8.39
C GLN A 11 -38.21 16.28 -7.02
N ARG A 12 -37.16 15.62 -6.47
CA ARG A 12 -37.20 15.00 -5.15
C ARG A 12 -36.81 16.02 -4.08
N ASP A 13 -37.64 16.16 -3.07
CA ASP A 13 -37.28 16.88 -1.85
C ASP A 13 -36.59 15.91 -0.89
N ILE A 14 -35.29 15.70 -1.10
CA ILE A 14 -34.46 14.80 -0.28
C ILE A 14 -34.44 15.24 1.19
N VAL A 15 -34.41 16.54 1.44
CA VAL A 15 -34.48 17.10 2.79
C VAL A 15 -35.80 16.68 3.47
N LYS A 16 -36.91 16.77 2.75
CA LYS A 16 -38.21 16.32 3.25
C LYS A 16 -38.23 14.81 3.50
N GLU A 17 -37.72 14.02 2.58
CA GLU A 17 -37.67 12.57 2.72
C GLU A 17 -36.82 12.15 3.95
N VAL A 18 -35.62 12.70 4.12
CA VAL A 18 -34.75 12.46 5.28
C VAL A 18 -35.45 12.86 6.59
N ARG A 19 -36.11 14.04 6.60
CA ARG A 19 -36.85 14.51 7.76
C ARG A 19 -38.03 13.61 8.11
N ASP A 20 -38.89 13.32 7.13
CA ASP A 20 -40.14 12.60 7.36
C ASP A 20 -39.88 11.12 7.74
N ALA A 21 -38.79 10.53 7.21
CA ALA A 21 -38.37 9.19 7.56
C ALA A 21 -37.46 9.12 8.82
N GLY A 22 -36.97 10.27 9.30
CA GLY A 22 -36.03 10.30 10.45
C GLY A 22 -34.68 9.67 10.17
N VAL A 23 -34.19 9.77 8.93
CA VAL A 23 -32.93 9.15 8.50
C VAL A 23 -31.74 9.80 9.19
N ARG A 24 -30.81 8.98 9.71
CA ARG A 24 -29.55 9.42 10.34
C ARG A 24 -28.31 8.83 9.66
N VAL A 25 -28.48 7.78 8.88
CA VAL A 25 -27.44 7.13 8.11
C VAL A 25 -27.87 7.13 6.66
N LEU A 26 -27.02 7.60 5.77
CA LEU A 26 -27.30 7.68 4.34
C LEU A 26 -26.10 7.14 3.55
N LYS A 27 -26.39 6.35 2.54
CA LYS A 27 -25.44 6.01 1.48
C LYS A 27 -25.87 6.73 0.21
N THR A 28 -24.96 7.50 -0.39
CA THR A 28 -25.18 8.11 -1.71
C THR A 28 -24.50 7.27 -2.79
N ASP A 29 -25.11 7.21 -3.97
CA ASP A 29 -24.66 6.42 -5.10
C ASP A 29 -24.58 7.28 -6.37
N VAL A 30 -24.42 6.67 -7.52
CA VAL A 30 -24.21 7.33 -8.83
C VAL A 30 -25.19 8.48 -9.14
N ALA A 31 -26.40 8.42 -8.62
CA ALA A 31 -27.39 9.48 -8.78
C ALA A 31 -26.98 10.83 -8.15
N TRP A 32 -26.04 10.81 -7.22
CA TRP A 32 -25.55 12.00 -6.52
C TRP A 32 -24.32 12.64 -7.18
N VAL A 33 -23.70 11.96 -8.13
CA VAL A 33 -22.50 12.46 -8.81
C VAL A 33 -22.82 13.50 -9.90
N GLY A 34 -23.98 13.42 -10.54
CA GLY A 34 -24.52 14.43 -11.46
C GLY A 34 -23.55 14.98 -12.51
N TYR A 35 -23.74 16.25 -12.86
CA TYR A 35 -22.92 16.96 -13.85
C TYR A 35 -21.68 17.62 -13.23
N GLY A 36 -20.80 16.83 -12.69
CA GLY A 36 -19.55 17.29 -12.10
C GLY A 36 -19.48 17.09 -10.59
N TYR A 37 -18.28 17.09 -10.09
CA TYR A 37 -17.99 16.71 -8.70
C TYR A 37 -18.63 17.61 -7.65
N SER A 38 -18.77 18.90 -7.93
CA SER A 38 -19.42 19.85 -7.02
C SER A 38 -20.91 19.56 -6.83
N PHE A 39 -21.56 18.90 -7.77
CA PHE A 39 -22.97 18.54 -7.64
C PHE A 39 -23.19 17.51 -6.53
N GLY A 40 -22.40 16.44 -6.52
CA GLY A 40 -22.45 15.43 -5.45
C GLY A 40 -22.13 16.02 -4.09
N LEU A 41 -21.08 16.85 -4.00
CA LEU A 41 -20.73 17.57 -2.77
C LEU A 41 -21.88 18.42 -2.24
N ASN A 42 -22.56 19.19 -3.10
CA ASN A 42 -23.69 20.02 -2.69
C ASN A 42 -24.86 19.19 -2.16
N GLY A 43 -25.20 18.09 -2.84
CA GLY A 43 -26.26 17.20 -2.39
C GLY A 43 -25.98 16.55 -1.03
N VAL A 44 -24.75 16.11 -0.81
CA VAL A 44 -24.32 15.56 0.47
C VAL A 44 -24.33 16.65 1.57
N ALA A 45 -23.83 17.83 1.27
CA ALA A 45 -23.80 18.96 2.21
C ALA A 45 -25.18 19.38 2.63
N ASP A 46 -26.15 19.51 1.69
CA ASP A 46 -27.51 19.87 1.98
C ASP A 46 -28.18 18.92 2.96
N VAL A 47 -28.01 17.62 2.76
CA VAL A 47 -28.56 16.60 3.67
C VAL A 47 -27.86 16.62 5.02
N ALA A 48 -26.53 16.68 5.03
CA ALA A 48 -25.75 16.67 6.26
C ALA A 48 -26.07 17.85 7.17
N GLN A 49 -26.32 19.04 6.60
CA GLN A 49 -26.62 20.23 7.37
C GLN A 49 -28.02 20.21 8.00
N VAL A 50 -28.97 19.51 7.39
CA VAL A 50 -30.37 19.49 7.92
C VAL A 50 -30.63 18.31 8.86
N MET A 51 -29.88 17.21 8.77
CA MET A 51 -30.05 16.04 9.64
C MET A 51 -30.08 16.39 11.15
N PRO A 52 -29.21 17.26 11.69
CA PRO A 52 -29.24 17.64 13.10
C PRO A 52 -30.53 18.29 13.56
N TYR A 53 -31.14 19.09 12.69
CA TYR A 53 -32.41 19.81 13.02
C TYR A 53 -33.57 18.83 13.20
N TYR A 54 -33.66 17.82 12.37
CA TYR A 54 -34.75 16.85 12.37
C TYR A 54 -34.47 15.62 13.19
N GLY A 55 -33.21 15.39 13.54
CA GLY A 55 -32.71 14.22 14.21
C GLY A 55 -32.28 14.44 15.67
N SER A 56 -32.86 15.43 16.39
CA SER A 56 -32.49 15.71 17.80
C SER A 56 -31.00 15.99 17.99
N ASN A 57 -30.47 16.92 17.17
CA ASN A 57 -29.04 17.26 17.11
C ASN A 57 -28.14 16.04 16.70
N ALA A 58 -28.69 15.11 15.94
CA ALA A 58 -27.96 13.91 15.51
C ALA A 58 -26.73 14.26 14.66
N ARG A 59 -25.65 13.55 14.90
CA ARG A 59 -24.47 13.59 14.06
C ARG A 59 -24.79 12.87 12.74
N PRO A 60 -24.67 13.53 11.58
CA PRO A 60 -24.87 12.84 10.30
C PRO A 60 -23.83 11.75 10.11
N PHE A 61 -24.25 10.62 9.58
CA PHE A 61 -23.38 9.57 9.09
C PHE A 61 -23.73 9.26 7.64
N ILE A 62 -22.90 9.75 6.74
CA ILE A 62 -23.09 9.62 5.29
C ILE A 62 -21.89 8.92 4.71
N ILE A 63 -22.13 7.93 3.85
CA ILE A 63 -21.11 7.30 3.00
C ILE A 63 -21.41 7.73 1.57
N SER A 64 -20.45 8.39 0.93
CA SER A 64 -20.60 8.93 -0.42
C SER A 64 -19.65 8.27 -1.40
N LEU A 65 -20.13 8.04 -2.61
CA LEU A 65 -19.29 7.68 -3.75
C LEU A 65 -18.44 8.87 -4.24
N ASP A 66 -18.92 10.09 -3.99
CA ASP A 66 -18.23 11.32 -4.36
C ASP A 66 -17.22 11.75 -3.29
N GLY A 67 -15.96 11.84 -3.69
CA GLY A 67 -14.82 12.24 -2.85
C GLY A 67 -14.22 13.60 -3.20
N TRP A 68 -14.98 14.53 -3.77
CA TRP A 68 -14.48 15.86 -4.10
C TRP A 68 -13.99 16.64 -2.87
N ALA A 69 -13.02 17.54 -3.09
CA ALA A 69 -12.46 18.37 -2.01
C ALA A 69 -13.58 19.11 -1.24
N GLY A 70 -13.66 18.87 0.06
CA GLY A 70 -14.72 19.38 0.93
C GLY A 70 -15.73 18.32 1.38
N THR A 71 -15.83 17.17 0.72
CA THR A 71 -16.73 16.07 1.09
C THR A 71 -16.46 15.56 2.50
N GLN A 72 -15.19 15.54 2.94
CA GLN A 72 -14.79 15.11 4.30
C GLN A 72 -15.49 15.89 5.43
N ARG A 73 -16.03 17.05 5.15
CA ARG A 73 -16.80 17.86 6.12
C ARG A 73 -18.18 17.27 6.42
N TYR A 74 -18.69 16.42 5.54
CA TYR A 74 -20.08 15.96 5.54
C TYR A 74 -20.21 14.44 5.49
N ALA A 75 -19.28 13.75 4.83
CA ALA A 75 -19.38 12.33 4.56
C ALA A 75 -18.01 11.60 4.65
N GLY A 76 -18.07 10.31 4.85
CA GLY A 76 -16.99 9.39 4.51
C GLY A 76 -17.09 8.96 3.05
N ILE A 77 -15.99 8.46 2.52
CA ILE A 77 -15.86 8.03 1.12
C ILE A 77 -16.03 6.51 1.02
N TRP A 78 -16.79 6.09 0.04
CA TRP A 78 -16.87 4.70 -0.41
C TRP A 78 -16.37 4.60 -1.85
N SER A 79 -15.51 3.62 -2.13
CA SER A 79 -14.85 3.53 -3.44
C SER A 79 -15.73 3.06 -4.60
N GLY A 80 -16.98 2.72 -4.35
CA GLY A 80 -17.95 2.30 -5.37
C GLY A 80 -17.99 0.79 -5.61
N ASP A 81 -18.83 0.41 -6.58
CA ASP A 81 -19.05 -0.97 -7.00
C ASP A 81 -17.83 -1.48 -7.78
N GLN A 82 -16.97 -2.22 -7.15
CA GLN A 82 -15.77 -2.76 -7.79
C GLN A 82 -15.77 -4.28 -7.77
N THR A 83 -15.18 -4.86 -8.82
CA THR A 83 -14.97 -6.29 -8.89
C THR A 83 -13.90 -6.68 -7.85
N GLY A 84 -14.19 -7.70 -7.07
CA GLY A 84 -13.24 -8.30 -6.14
C GLY A 84 -12.91 -9.73 -6.53
N GLY A 85 -12.35 -10.49 -5.59
CA GLY A 85 -11.96 -11.88 -5.77
C GLY A 85 -10.56 -12.06 -6.33
N ASP A 86 -9.78 -10.99 -6.44
CA ASP A 86 -8.41 -11.01 -6.91
C ASP A 86 -7.48 -10.10 -6.10
N TRP A 87 -6.18 -10.29 -6.28
CA TRP A 87 -5.14 -9.53 -5.58
C TRP A 87 -5.03 -8.07 -6.06
N GLU A 88 -5.46 -7.78 -7.29
CA GLU A 88 -5.45 -6.42 -7.84
C GLU A 88 -6.33 -5.49 -7.04
N TYR A 89 -7.45 -6.02 -6.53
CA TYR A 89 -8.36 -5.28 -5.67
C TYR A 89 -7.66 -4.77 -4.39
N ILE A 90 -6.85 -5.63 -3.73
CA ILE A 90 -6.07 -5.25 -2.54
C ILE A 90 -4.98 -4.23 -2.91
N ARG A 91 -4.25 -4.47 -4.01
CA ARG A 91 -3.20 -3.55 -4.49
C ARG A 91 -3.74 -2.17 -4.85
N PHE A 92 -4.92 -2.09 -5.39
CA PHE A 92 -5.58 -0.82 -5.68
C PHE A 92 -5.97 -0.07 -4.39
N HIS A 93 -6.57 -0.77 -3.42
CA HIS A 93 -7.19 -0.11 -2.26
C HIS A 93 -6.20 0.36 -1.20
N ILE A 94 -5.11 -0.35 -0.95
CA ILE A 94 -4.16 0.09 0.09
C ILE A 94 -3.58 1.48 -0.25
N PRO A 95 -3.00 1.72 -1.44
CA PRO A 95 -2.52 3.05 -1.82
C PRO A 95 -3.65 4.08 -1.92
N THR A 96 -4.85 3.68 -2.36
CA THR A 96 -6.03 4.56 -2.43
C THR A 96 -6.41 5.07 -1.04
N PHE A 97 -6.41 4.22 -0.01
CA PHE A 97 -6.74 4.63 1.35
C PHE A 97 -5.66 5.54 1.93
N ILE A 98 -4.39 5.27 1.66
CA ILE A 98 -3.26 6.15 2.02
C ILE A 98 -3.43 7.51 1.33
N GLY A 99 -3.69 7.54 0.03
CA GLY A 99 -3.89 8.74 -0.77
C GLY A 99 -5.11 9.56 -0.34
N SER A 100 -6.20 8.90 0.06
CA SER A 100 -7.38 9.55 0.62
C SER A 100 -7.03 10.30 1.92
N GLY A 101 -6.26 9.68 2.80
CA GLY A 101 -5.77 10.33 4.02
C GLY A 101 -4.90 11.56 3.73
N LEU A 102 -3.98 11.45 2.76
CA LEU A 102 -3.13 12.55 2.31
C LEU A 102 -3.94 13.70 1.69
N SER A 103 -5.08 13.39 1.06
CA SER A 103 -5.99 14.37 0.47
C SER A 103 -6.95 15.00 1.49
N GLY A 104 -6.77 14.74 2.80
CA GLY A 104 -7.63 15.27 3.86
C GLY A 104 -8.98 14.57 3.96
N GLN A 105 -9.13 13.37 3.40
CA GLN A 105 -10.35 12.55 3.44
C GLN A 105 -10.08 11.25 4.25
N PRO A 106 -9.93 11.33 5.57
CA PRO A 106 -9.47 10.22 6.39
C PRO A 106 -10.50 9.10 6.56
N ASN A 107 -11.79 9.39 6.36
CA ASN A 107 -12.89 8.43 6.51
C ASN A 107 -13.20 7.79 5.16
N ILE A 108 -12.47 6.74 4.82
CA ILE A 108 -12.64 5.97 3.59
C ILE A 108 -13.00 4.52 3.89
N THR A 109 -13.79 3.94 3.01
CA THR A 109 -14.09 2.50 2.99
C THR A 109 -14.20 1.99 1.56
N SER A 110 -14.23 0.67 1.42
CA SER A 110 -14.58 -0.06 0.21
C SER A 110 -15.30 -1.35 0.60
N ASP A 111 -15.98 -1.98 -0.34
CA ASP A 111 -16.57 -3.28 -0.07
C ASP A 111 -15.47 -4.30 0.23
N VAL A 112 -15.62 -5.08 1.29
CA VAL A 112 -14.69 -6.17 1.57
C VAL A 112 -14.71 -7.13 0.39
N ASP A 113 -13.54 -7.36 -0.23
CA ASP A 113 -13.40 -8.24 -1.39
C ASP A 113 -14.27 -7.81 -2.59
N GLY A 114 -14.53 -6.51 -2.76
CA GLY A 114 -15.39 -5.95 -3.80
C GLY A 114 -16.85 -6.37 -3.69
N ILE A 115 -17.73 -5.71 -4.44
CA ILE A 115 -19.17 -6.00 -4.40
C ILE A 115 -19.52 -7.35 -5.06
N PHE A 116 -18.65 -7.84 -5.97
CA PHE A 116 -18.81 -9.13 -6.67
C PHE A 116 -17.76 -10.17 -6.26
N GLY A 117 -17.16 -10.02 -5.08
CA GLY A 117 -16.14 -10.91 -4.52
C GLY A 117 -16.68 -12.29 -4.09
N GLY A 118 -15.99 -12.93 -3.16
CA GLY A 118 -16.35 -14.23 -2.59
C GLY A 118 -15.90 -15.45 -3.41
N LYS A 119 -15.17 -15.22 -4.50
CA LYS A 119 -14.68 -16.29 -5.40
C LYS A 119 -13.33 -16.85 -4.98
N ASN A 120 -12.56 -16.08 -4.25
CA ASN A 120 -11.22 -16.43 -3.79
C ASN A 120 -11.14 -16.24 -2.27
N VAL A 121 -11.26 -17.34 -1.53
CA VAL A 121 -11.30 -17.30 -0.06
C VAL A 121 -10.04 -16.69 0.57
N PRO A 122 -8.81 -17.02 0.15
CA PRO A 122 -7.61 -16.34 0.63
C PRO A 122 -7.65 -14.81 0.46
N VAL A 123 -8.04 -14.31 -0.70
CA VAL A 123 -8.17 -12.86 -0.94
C VAL A 123 -9.19 -12.23 0.00
N ASN A 124 -10.36 -12.87 0.17
CA ASN A 124 -11.39 -12.39 1.10
C ASN A 124 -10.85 -12.29 2.54
N VAL A 125 -10.17 -13.34 3.02
CA VAL A 125 -9.57 -13.36 4.37
C VAL A 125 -8.53 -12.25 4.51
N ARG A 126 -7.67 -12.04 3.51
CA ARG A 126 -6.66 -10.97 3.54
C ARG A 126 -7.29 -9.58 3.54
N GLU A 127 -8.39 -9.40 2.83
CA GLU A 127 -9.19 -8.17 2.87
C GLU A 127 -9.76 -7.87 4.27
N PHE A 128 -10.42 -8.84 4.91
CA PHE A 128 -10.90 -8.68 6.29
C PHE A 128 -9.78 -8.32 7.27
N GLN A 129 -8.61 -8.91 7.09
CA GLN A 129 -7.48 -8.68 7.96
C GLN A 129 -7.04 -7.22 7.97
N TRP A 130 -6.67 -6.67 6.81
CA TRP A 130 -6.13 -5.32 6.80
C TRP A 130 -7.20 -4.26 7.05
N LYS A 131 -8.45 -4.51 6.65
CA LYS A 131 -9.58 -3.60 6.93
C LYS A 131 -9.95 -3.51 8.41
N THR A 132 -9.52 -4.44 9.23
CA THR A 132 -9.57 -4.29 10.69
C THR A 132 -8.88 -3.01 11.16
N PHE A 133 -7.81 -2.59 10.48
CA PHE A 133 -7.01 -1.40 10.77
C PHE A 133 -7.35 -0.26 9.78
N THR A 134 -8.63 -0.01 9.58
CA THR A 134 -9.16 1.09 8.75
C THR A 134 -10.29 1.81 9.48
N PRO A 135 -10.66 3.03 9.05
CA PRO A 135 -11.74 3.79 9.69
C PRO A 135 -13.07 3.05 9.70
N MET A 136 -13.45 2.50 8.57
CA MET A 136 -14.73 1.84 8.35
C MET A 136 -14.53 0.51 7.64
N GLU A 137 -15.42 -0.43 7.90
CA GLU A 137 -15.46 -1.73 7.24
C GLU A 137 -16.87 -1.98 6.71
N LEU A 138 -16.97 -2.15 5.42
CA LEU A 138 -18.23 -2.36 4.71
C LEU A 138 -18.16 -3.69 3.97
N ASN A 139 -19.11 -4.58 4.22
CA ASN A 139 -19.22 -5.85 3.51
C ASN A 139 -20.57 -5.89 2.79
N MET A 140 -20.54 -5.55 1.49
CA MET A 140 -21.70 -5.60 0.62
C MET A 140 -21.54 -6.66 -0.46
N ASP A 141 -22.65 -7.24 -0.88
CA ASP A 141 -22.76 -8.25 -1.92
C ASP A 141 -23.67 -7.73 -3.05
N GLY A 142 -23.18 -7.82 -4.30
CA GLY A 142 -23.91 -7.38 -5.48
C GLY A 142 -25.03 -8.34 -5.84
N TRP A 143 -26.26 -7.96 -5.54
CA TRP A 143 -27.49 -8.67 -5.88
C TRP A 143 -27.55 -10.15 -5.43
N GLY A 144 -26.82 -10.51 -4.38
CA GLY A 144 -26.78 -11.87 -3.86
C GLY A 144 -26.10 -12.91 -4.76
N ALA A 145 -25.31 -12.46 -5.74
CA ALA A 145 -24.68 -13.35 -6.71
C ALA A 145 -23.54 -14.19 -6.11
N ASN A 146 -22.80 -13.62 -5.16
CA ASN A 146 -21.66 -14.27 -4.51
C ASN A 146 -21.65 -13.93 -3.03
N PRO A 147 -22.42 -14.64 -2.20
CA PRO A 147 -22.42 -14.42 -0.76
C PRO A 147 -21.02 -14.55 -0.19
N LYS A 148 -20.56 -13.53 0.55
CA LYS A 148 -19.19 -13.44 1.07
C LYS A 148 -19.09 -13.00 2.52
N TYR A 149 -20.18 -13.07 3.28
CA TYR A 149 -20.09 -12.89 4.71
C TYR A 149 -19.43 -14.09 5.39
N PRO A 150 -18.79 -13.92 6.54
CA PRO A 150 -17.85 -14.90 7.08
C PRO A 150 -18.37 -16.33 7.19
N GLU A 151 -19.61 -16.54 7.60
CA GLU A 151 -20.18 -17.87 7.78
C GLU A 151 -20.42 -18.66 6.49
N VAL A 152 -20.56 -17.99 5.36
CA VAL A 152 -20.85 -18.63 4.07
C VAL A 152 -19.59 -19.16 3.40
N LEU A 153 -18.45 -18.55 3.69
CA LEU A 153 -17.17 -18.93 3.10
C LEU A 153 -16.61 -20.24 3.67
N GLY A 154 -17.15 -20.71 4.79
CA GLY A 154 -16.71 -21.94 5.47
C GLY A 154 -15.41 -21.74 6.27
N GLU A 155 -14.95 -22.83 6.89
CA GLU A 155 -13.70 -22.82 7.64
C GLU A 155 -12.49 -22.97 6.70
N PRO A 156 -11.33 -22.34 6.99
CA PRO A 156 -11.04 -21.56 8.20
C PRO A 156 -11.46 -20.07 8.14
N ALA A 157 -11.98 -19.60 7.00
CA ALA A 157 -12.34 -18.19 6.78
C ALA A 157 -13.33 -17.68 7.83
N THR A 158 -14.37 -18.46 8.16
CA THR A 158 -15.36 -18.09 9.17
C THR A 158 -14.72 -17.74 10.53
N SER A 159 -13.84 -18.58 11.02
CA SER A 159 -13.17 -18.36 12.31
C SER A 159 -12.17 -17.20 12.24
N ILE A 160 -11.41 -17.09 11.15
CA ILE A 160 -10.42 -16.03 10.96
C ILE A 160 -11.12 -14.67 10.89
N ASN A 161 -12.08 -14.51 9.98
CA ASN A 161 -12.79 -13.24 9.78
C ASN A 161 -13.53 -12.81 11.04
N ARG A 162 -14.15 -13.76 11.76
CA ARG A 162 -14.77 -13.49 13.08
C ARG A 162 -13.77 -12.92 14.08
N SER A 163 -12.57 -13.47 14.15
CA SER A 163 -11.53 -12.98 15.06
C SER A 163 -11.10 -11.55 14.74
N TYR A 164 -10.98 -11.21 13.47
CA TYR A 164 -10.63 -9.86 13.02
C TYR A 164 -11.77 -8.85 13.24
N LEU A 165 -13.03 -9.22 13.00
CA LEU A 165 -14.19 -8.38 13.32
C LEU A 165 -14.28 -8.08 14.82
N LYS A 166 -14.01 -9.06 15.68
CA LYS A 166 -13.96 -8.85 17.12
C LYS A 166 -12.82 -7.93 17.53
N LEU A 167 -11.64 -8.10 16.94
CA LEU A 167 -10.50 -7.22 17.18
C LEU A 167 -10.84 -5.78 16.75
N LYS A 168 -11.46 -5.58 15.59
CA LYS A 168 -11.90 -4.25 15.13
C LYS A 168 -12.84 -3.60 16.14
N SER A 169 -13.78 -4.35 16.67
CA SER A 169 -14.71 -3.82 17.68
C SER A 169 -14.03 -3.53 19.02
N GLU A 170 -13.09 -4.36 19.46
CA GLU A 170 -12.28 -4.09 20.67
C GLU A 170 -11.35 -2.87 20.48
N LEU A 171 -10.87 -2.61 19.28
CA LEU A 171 -10.04 -1.42 18.95
C LEU A 171 -10.86 -0.11 18.83
N MET A 172 -12.17 -0.13 18.98
CA MET A 172 -13.02 1.05 18.77
C MET A 172 -12.57 2.28 19.57
N PRO A 173 -12.18 2.21 20.84
CA PRO A 173 -11.70 3.37 21.58
C PRO A 173 -10.41 3.99 21.00
N TYR A 174 -9.51 3.15 20.49
CA TYR A 174 -8.32 3.61 19.77
C TYR A 174 -8.71 4.25 18.43
N THR A 175 -9.50 3.56 17.62
CA THR A 175 -9.99 4.02 16.31
C THR A 175 -10.71 5.37 16.46
N TYR A 176 -11.57 5.52 17.48
CA TYR A 176 -12.31 6.75 17.72
C TYR A 176 -11.40 7.91 18.12
N THR A 177 -10.38 7.64 18.91
CA THR A 177 -9.37 8.64 19.29
C THR A 177 -8.56 9.12 18.08
N ILE A 178 -8.10 8.22 17.21
CA ILE A 178 -7.35 8.62 16.00
C ILE A 178 -8.27 9.28 14.95
N ALA A 179 -9.56 8.96 14.93
CA ALA A 179 -10.55 9.68 14.13
C ALA A 179 -10.68 11.14 14.60
N ARG A 180 -10.64 11.38 15.91
CA ARG A 180 -10.60 12.76 16.43
C ARG A 180 -9.29 13.47 16.06
N GLN A 181 -8.15 12.77 16.05
CA GLN A 181 -6.88 13.35 15.58
C GLN A 181 -6.92 13.73 14.09
N ALA A 182 -7.70 13.01 13.30
CA ALA A 182 -7.87 13.30 11.88
C ALA A 182 -8.56 14.66 11.64
N VAL A 183 -9.42 15.12 12.54
CA VAL A 183 -9.99 16.48 12.49
C VAL A 183 -8.90 17.55 12.63
N ASP A 184 -7.81 17.24 13.33
CA ASP A 184 -6.65 18.11 13.51
C ASP A 184 -5.57 17.89 12.43
N GLY A 185 -5.90 17.20 11.32
CA GLY A 185 -5.05 17.02 10.16
C GLY A 185 -4.13 15.79 10.19
N LYS A 186 -4.29 14.88 11.16
CA LYS A 186 -3.51 13.63 11.24
C LYS A 186 -4.34 12.46 10.73
N PRO A 187 -4.11 11.97 9.50
CA PRO A 187 -4.92 10.89 8.94
C PRO A 187 -4.87 9.63 9.80
N MET A 188 -5.93 8.83 9.75
CA MET A 188 -6.01 7.55 10.48
C MET A 188 -5.10 6.51 9.84
N ILE A 189 -5.15 6.40 8.51
CA ILE A 189 -4.22 5.61 7.68
C ILE A 189 -3.17 6.57 7.17
N ARG A 190 -1.91 6.35 7.54
CA ARG A 190 -0.80 7.27 7.28
C ARG A 190 0.22 6.65 6.35
N ALA A 191 0.57 7.37 5.30
CA ALA A 191 1.78 7.04 4.54
C ALA A 191 2.99 6.98 5.47
N MET A 192 3.91 6.07 5.21
CA MET A 192 5.09 5.90 6.06
C MET A 192 5.91 7.18 6.17
N PHE A 193 6.03 7.96 5.09
CA PHE A 193 6.80 9.20 5.07
C PHE A 193 6.21 10.32 5.95
N LEU A 194 4.93 10.28 6.34
CA LEU A 194 4.34 11.31 7.21
C LEU A 194 4.96 11.31 8.61
N ASP A 195 5.20 10.13 9.16
CA ASP A 195 5.78 9.98 10.50
C ASP A 195 7.28 9.64 10.43
N TYR A 196 7.79 9.11 9.30
CA TYR A 196 9.15 8.60 9.12
C TYR A 196 9.71 8.94 7.73
N PRO A 197 9.92 10.24 7.40
CA PRO A 197 10.38 10.66 6.08
C PRO A 197 11.84 10.27 5.82
N ASN A 198 12.08 9.58 4.72
CA ASN A 198 13.40 9.32 4.14
C ASN A 198 13.24 8.90 2.67
N ASP A 199 14.32 8.74 1.93
CA ASP A 199 14.26 8.43 0.49
C ASP A 199 13.50 7.14 0.19
N TYR A 200 13.61 6.13 1.04
CA TYR A 200 12.89 4.87 0.87
C TYR A 200 11.37 5.03 1.07
N THR A 201 10.96 5.78 2.08
CA THR A 201 9.53 5.99 2.39
C THR A 201 8.85 6.99 1.46
N LEU A 202 9.59 7.89 0.83
CA LEU A 202 9.09 8.82 -0.20
C LEU A 202 8.90 8.13 -1.55
N GLY A 203 9.55 6.99 -1.77
CA GLY A 203 9.36 6.15 -2.94
C GLY A 203 8.12 5.26 -2.89
N SER A 204 7.96 4.40 -3.88
CA SER A 204 6.85 3.45 -3.98
C SER A 204 6.99 2.20 -3.10
N ASP A 205 8.17 1.98 -2.51
CA ASP A 205 8.49 0.74 -1.79
C ASP A 205 7.60 0.47 -0.56
N THR A 206 7.08 1.53 0.06
CA THR A 206 6.18 1.43 1.21
C THR A 206 4.70 1.61 0.89
N GLN A 207 4.30 1.63 -0.38
CA GLN A 207 2.91 1.87 -0.80
C GLN A 207 1.91 0.80 -0.32
N TYR A 208 2.39 -0.40 0.05
CA TYR A 208 1.56 -1.50 0.57
C TYR A 208 1.76 -1.73 2.07
N GLN A 209 2.16 -0.70 2.80
CA GLN A 209 2.18 -0.67 4.25
C GLN A 209 1.85 0.73 4.75
N PHE A 210 1.32 0.84 5.96
CA PHE A 210 0.89 2.11 6.51
C PHE A 210 0.94 2.11 8.04
N MET A 211 0.97 3.31 8.62
CA MET A 211 0.67 3.47 10.04
C MET A 211 -0.83 3.63 10.24
N TYR A 212 -1.41 2.87 11.15
CA TYR A 212 -2.76 3.08 11.65
C TYR A 212 -2.70 3.82 12.98
N GLY A 213 -2.92 5.13 12.91
CA GLY A 213 -2.60 6.04 14.00
C GLY A 213 -1.11 6.00 14.37
N PRO A 214 -0.74 6.42 15.61
CA PRO A 214 0.67 6.51 16.01
C PRO A 214 1.30 5.16 16.41
N SER A 215 0.50 4.10 16.60
CA SER A 215 0.94 2.92 17.34
C SER A 215 1.09 1.66 16.51
N PHE A 216 0.34 1.49 15.43
CA PHE A 216 0.34 0.27 14.60
C PHE A 216 0.98 0.51 13.24
N LEU A 217 1.91 -0.35 12.88
CA LEU A 217 2.38 -0.51 11.51
C LEU A 217 1.73 -1.75 10.93
N VAL A 218 1.03 -1.59 9.81
CA VAL A 218 0.27 -2.65 9.13
C VAL A 218 0.88 -2.90 7.77
N ALA A 219 1.29 -4.14 7.51
CA ALA A 219 1.94 -4.55 6.25
C ALA A 219 1.18 -5.72 5.61
N PRO A 220 0.05 -5.47 4.94
CA PRO A 220 -0.81 -6.53 4.40
C PRO A 220 -0.12 -7.46 3.41
N ILE A 221 -0.62 -8.69 3.31
CA ILE A 221 -0.39 -9.53 2.14
C ILE A 221 -1.26 -8.96 1.00
N TYR A 222 -0.64 -8.53 -0.08
CA TYR A 222 -1.30 -7.79 -1.17
C TYR A 222 -1.16 -8.45 -2.55
N LYS A 223 -0.49 -9.60 -2.60
CA LYS A 223 -0.28 -10.36 -3.84
C LYS A 223 -0.15 -11.84 -3.53
N ASP A 224 -0.32 -12.68 -4.53
CA ASP A 224 0.07 -14.07 -4.44
C ASP A 224 1.54 -14.17 -4.08
N THR A 225 1.86 -15.04 -3.15
CA THR A 225 3.23 -15.24 -2.68
C THR A 225 3.64 -16.69 -2.90
N LYS A 226 4.94 -16.90 -3.07
CA LYS A 226 5.49 -18.24 -3.01
C LYS A 226 5.42 -18.71 -1.56
N MET A 227 4.52 -19.66 -1.30
CA MET A 227 4.36 -20.23 0.03
C MET A 227 5.61 -20.98 0.47
N ASP A 228 5.86 -20.98 1.77
CA ASP A 228 6.87 -21.81 2.39
C ASP A 228 6.42 -23.29 2.42
N LYS A 229 7.26 -24.17 2.99
CA LYS A 229 6.97 -25.61 3.09
C LYS A 229 5.79 -25.93 3.99
N GLU A 230 5.49 -25.04 4.91
CA GLU A 230 4.36 -25.12 5.85
C GLU A 230 3.07 -24.55 5.28
N GLY A 231 3.12 -23.97 4.07
CA GLY A 231 1.97 -23.36 3.38
C GLY A 231 1.64 -21.95 3.87
N ASN A 232 2.62 -21.24 4.44
CA ASN A 232 2.47 -19.85 4.83
C ASN A 232 2.81 -18.92 3.67
N ASP A 233 2.06 -17.85 3.52
CA ASP A 233 2.48 -16.73 2.69
C ASP A 233 3.76 -16.10 3.24
N ILE A 234 4.61 -15.62 2.33
CA ILE A 234 5.84 -14.91 2.70
C ILE A 234 5.72 -13.42 2.36
N ARG A 235 5.82 -12.57 3.37
CA ARG A 235 5.85 -11.11 3.18
C ARG A 235 7.28 -10.61 3.20
N ASN A 236 7.71 -10.04 2.07
CA ASN A 236 8.99 -9.37 1.91
C ASN A 236 8.82 -7.85 1.90
N GLY A 237 9.89 -7.11 2.14
CA GLY A 237 9.93 -5.67 2.00
C GLY A 237 9.09 -4.93 3.05
N ILE A 238 9.08 -5.38 4.31
CA ILE A 238 8.43 -4.64 5.40
C ILE A 238 9.44 -3.66 5.98
N TYR A 239 9.28 -2.38 5.71
CA TYR A 239 10.11 -1.35 6.32
C TYR A 239 9.65 -1.08 7.75
N LEU A 240 10.51 -1.34 8.72
CA LEU A 240 10.35 -0.97 10.11
C LEU A 240 11.21 0.28 10.40
N PRO A 241 10.60 1.45 10.68
CA PRO A 241 11.32 2.66 11.06
C PRO A 241 12.20 2.48 12.30
N GLU A 242 13.14 3.40 12.52
CA GLU A 242 14.00 3.37 13.72
C GLU A 242 13.19 3.22 15.01
N GLY A 243 13.76 2.53 15.98
CA GLY A 243 13.14 2.15 17.24
C GLY A 243 12.85 0.68 17.33
N ARG A 244 11.99 0.29 18.27
CA ARG A 244 11.59 -1.11 18.46
C ARG A 244 10.16 -1.34 18.07
N TRP A 245 9.91 -2.48 17.46
CA TRP A 245 8.59 -2.90 16.98
C TRP A 245 8.28 -4.29 17.52
N VAL A 246 7.08 -4.47 18.01
CA VAL A 246 6.61 -5.73 18.59
C VAL A 246 5.59 -6.36 17.66
N ASP A 247 5.85 -7.58 17.19
CA ASP A 247 4.83 -8.35 16.46
C ASP A 247 3.58 -8.51 17.34
N TYR A 248 2.46 -8.03 16.85
CA TYR A 248 1.22 -7.97 17.60
C TYR A 248 0.73 -9.35 18.08
N TYR A 249 1.00 -10.40 17.30
CA TYR A 249 0.47 -11.73 17.58
C TYR A 249 1.39 -12.60 18.43
N ASN A 250 2.67 -12.56 18.22
CA ASN A 250 3.61 -13.44 18.93
C ASN A 250 4.55 -12.72 19.90
N GLY A 251 4.58 -11.40 19.89
CA GLY A 251 5.41 -10.59 20.75
C GLY A 251 6.90 -10.57 20.42
N ASP A 252 7.30 -11.11 19.25
CA ASP A 252 8.67 -10.99 18.80
C ASP A 252 9.04 -9.52 18.58
N VAL A 253 10.25 -9.14 18.97
CA VAL A 253 10.71 -7.78 18.79
C VAL A 253 11.70 -7.67 17.66
N TYR A 254 11.47 -6.63 16.87
CA TYR A 254 12.34 -6.23 15.79
C TYR A 254 12.98 -4.90 16.13
N GLU A 255 14.28 -4.83 15.99
CA GLU A 255 14.96 -3.54 15.91
C GLU A 255 14.61 -2.90 14.57
N GLY A 256 14.22 -1.64 14.59
CA GLY A 256 13.88 -0.87 13.38
C GLY A 256 15.10 -0.37 12.61
N GLY A 257 14.86 0.57 11.68
CA GLY A 257 15.88 1.05 10.75
C GLY A 257 16.24 -0.01 9.70
N ARG A 258 15.29 -0.88 9.36
CA ARG A 258 15.54 -2.01 8.44
C ARG A 258 14.32 -2.44 7.66
N ILE A 259 14.58 -3.20 6.61
CA ILE A 259 13.58 -3.87 5.78
C ILE A 259 13.57 -5.36 6.15
N VAL A 260 12.45 -5.84 6.66
CA VAL A 260 12.25 -7.23 7.05
C VAL A 260 11.76 -8.03 5.84
N ASN A 261 12.42 -9.16 5.59
CA ASN A 261 12.08 -10.11 4.54
C ASN A 261 11.73 -11.48 5.15
N ASN A 262 11.25 -12.40 4.32
CA ASN A 262 10.88 -13.76 4.75
C ASN A 262 9.99 -13.80 6.01
N TYR A 263 9.09 -12.83 6.15
CA TYR A 263 8.14 -12.81 7.26
C TYR A 263 7.01 -13.81 6.98
N ASP A 264 6.92 -14.84 7.83
CA ASP A 264 5.91 -15.90 7.71
C ASP A 264 4.52 -15.39 8.13
N ALA A 265 3.58 -15.46 7.20
CA ALA A 265 2.22 -15.01 7.37
C ALA A 265 1.22 -16.15 7.03
N PRO A 266 1.00 -17.14 7.93
CA PRO A 266 -0.06 -18.10 7.74
C PRO A 266 -1.39 -17.38 7.50
N LEU A 267 -2.35 -18.04 6.86
CA LEU A 267 -3.59 -17.39 6.39
C LEU A 267 -4.30 -16.59 7.49
N TRP A 268 -4.22 -17.02 8.75
CA TRP A 268 -4.84 -16.32 9.88
C TRP A 268 -4.10 -15.05 10.30
N LYS A 269 -2.84 -14.84 9.90
CA LYS A 269 -1.96 -13.80 10.44
C LYS A 269 -1.79 -12.64 9.46
N LEU A 270 -2.19 -11.45 9.87
CA LEU A 270 -1.84 -10.19 9.23
C LEU A 270 -0.50 -9.71 9.80
N PRO A 271 0.50 -9.35 8.99
CA PRO A 271 1.70 -8.68 9.50
C PRO A 271 1.34 -7.32 10.13
N VAL A 272 1.36 -7.26 11.46
CA VAL A 272 1.08 -6.05 12.25
C VAL A 272 2.14 -5.92 13.34
N PHE A 273 2.72 -4.74 13.44
CA PHE A 273 3.71 -4.41 14.43
C PHE A 273 3.24 -3.24 15.29
N VAL A 274 3.43 -3.37 16.59
CA VAL A 274 3.13 -2.30 17.54
C VAL A 274 4.43 -1.59 17.92
N LYS A 275 4.43 -0.28 17.87
CA LYS A 275 5.55 0.51 18.34
C LYS A 275 5.82 0.24 19.82
N ALA A 276 7.06 0.03 20.20
CA ALA A 276 7.43 -0.09 21.60
C ALA A 276 7.02 1.18 22.38
N ASP A 277 6.66 1.00 23.64
CA ASP A 277 6.06 2.00 24.52
C ASP A 277 4.66 2.47 24.11
N ALA A 278 3.96 1.75 23.22
CA ALA A 278 2.58 2.07 22.88
C ALA A 278 1.60 1.77 24.00
N ILE A 279 0.58 2.62 24.08
CA ILE A 279 -0.61 2.48 24.94
C ILE A 279 -1.82 2.44 24.03
N ILE A 280 -2.55 1.33 24.03
CA ILE A 280 -3.69 1.09 23.12
C ILE A 280 -4.99 1.04 23.94
N PRO A 281 -5.88 2.03 23.87
CA PRO A 281 -7.21 1.93 24.46
C PRO A 281 -8.02 0.83 23.78
N MET A 282 -8.67 0.00 24.58
CA MET A 282 -9.45 -1.16 24.13
C MET A 282 -10.85 -1.13 24.74
N ALA A 283 -11.83 -1.66 24.04
CA ALA A 283 -13.13 -2.01 24.59
C ALA A 283 -13.10 -3.38 25.28
N ASN A 284 -14.17 -3.70 25.99
CA ASN A 284 -14.42 -5.07 26.47
C ASN A 284 -14.56 -6.02 25.27
N PRO A 285 -14.24 -7.31 25.40
CA PRO A 285 -14.61 -8.32 24.41
C PRO A 285 -16.13 -8.27 24.14
N ASN A 286 -16.51 -8.23 22.86
CA ASN A 286 -17.90 -8.08 22.46
C ASN A 286 -18.16 -8.70 21.07
N ASN A 287 -19.43 -8.81 20.67
CA ASN A 287 -19.82 -9.35 19.38
C ASN A 287 -20.11 -8.24 18.34
N ASN A 288 -20.35 -7.02 18.82
CA ASN A 288 -20.56 -5.86 17.97
C ASN A 288 -20.43 -4.58 18.80
N PRO A 289 -20.24 -3.39 18.19
CA PRO A 289 -20.05 -2.13 18.92
C PRO A 289 -21.18 -1.75 19.89
N SER A 290 -22.42 -2.22 19.67
CA SER A 290 -23.52 -1.92 20.59
C SER A 290 -23.37 -2.58 21.96
N GLN A 291 -22.51 -3.58 22.08
CA GLN A 291 -22.17 -4.28 23.32
C GLN A 291 -20.92 -3.71 24.01
N ILE A 292 -20.36 -2.63 23.50
CA ILE A 292 -19.29 -1.91 24.18
C ILE A 292 -19.82 -1.31 25.47
N ARG A 293 -19.22 -1.70 26.60
CA ARG A 293 -19.63 -1.27 27.92
C ARG A 293 -19.21 0.17 28.19
N LYS A 294 -20.15 1.02 28.58
CA LYS A 294 -19.88 2.41 28.98
C LYS A 294 -19.22 2.51 30.37
N ASP A 295 -19.43 1.51 31.22
CA ASP A 295 -18.88 1.40 32.57
C ASP A 295 -17.56 0.64 32.66
N TYR A 296 -16.81 0.61 31.54
CA TYR A 296 -15.54 -0.11 31.37
C TYR A 296 -14.56 0.67 30.57
N ARG A 297 -13.28 0.55 30.88
CA ARG A 297 -12.15 1.00 30.07
C ARG A 297 -11.00 0.03 30.18
N ALA A 298 -10.27 -0.18 29.09
CA ALA A 298 -9.09 -1.03 29.09
C ALA A 298 -7.95 -0.40 28.28
N TYR A 299 -6.74 -0.78 28.64
CA TYR A 299 -5.53 -0.35 27.93
C TYR A 299 -4.56 -1.52 27.77
N GLU A 300 -4.15 -1.78 26.53
CA GLU A 300 -3.07 -2.70 26.24
C GLU A 300 -1.74 -1.94 26.24
N ILE A 301 -0.74 -2.43 26.96
CA ILE A 301 0.51 -1.73 27.26
C ILE A 301 1.70 -2.51 26.70
N TYR A 302 2.55 -1.84 25.95
CA TYR A 302 3.76 -2.38 25.32
C TYR A 302 5.03 -1.72 25.89
N ALA A 303 5.09 -1.49 27.21
CA ALA A 303 6.19 -0.76 27.85
C ALA A 303 7.54 -1.46 27.66
N THR A 304 8.58 -0.68 27.42
CA THR A 304 9.98 -1.12 27.47
C THR A 304 10.53 -1.03 28.91
N ALA A 305 11.68 -1.66 29.16
CA ALA A 305 12.26 -1.77 30.50
C ALA A 305 12.59 -0.41 31.16
N ASN A 306 12.84 0.60 30.35
CA ASN A 306 13.22 1.96 30.79
C ASN A 306 12.50 3.06 29.97
N GLY A 307 11.38 2.72 29.34
CA GLY A 307 10.60 3.63 28.51
C GLY A 307 9.60 4.46 29.29
N ASN A 308 9.21 5.56 28.68
CA ASN A 308 8.12 6.42 29.11
C ASN A 308 7.19 6.64 27.94
N ALA A 309 5.89 6.56 28.17
CA ALA A 309 4.89 6.80 27.13
C ALA A 309 3.71 7.58 27.70
N ALA A 310 3.00 8.25 26.80
CA ALA A 310 1.73 8.88 27.09
C ALA A 310 0.78 8.75 25.91
N PHE A 311 -0.51 8.60 26.21
CA PHE A 311 -1.59 8.56 25.21
C PHE A 311 -2.80 9.31 25.73
N SER A 312 -3.34 10.23 24.92
CA SER A 312 -4.54 11.01 25.24
C SER A 312 -5.75 10.39 24.55
N GLN A 313 -6.56 9.66 25.30
CA GLN A 313 -7.80 9.08 24.80
C GLN A 313 -8.90 10.13 24.73
N TYR A 314 -9.61 10.17 23.60
CA TYR A 314 -10.80 10.99 23.38
C TYR A 314 -12.07 10.14 23.40
N ASP A 315 -13.16 10.71 23.96
CA ASP A 315 -14.49 10.10 23.89
C ASP A 315 -15.59 11.17 23.93
N ASP A 316 -16.75 10.88 23.32
CA ASP A 316 -17.96 11.69 23.34
C ASP A 316 -19.21 10.78 23.24
N ASP A 317 -20.39 11.35 23.05
CA ASP A 317 -21.62 10.55 22.99
C ASP A 317 -21.78 9.69 21.72
N GLY A 318 -20.91 9.89 20.70
CA GLY A 318 -20.90 9.16 19.43
C GLY A 318 -22.09 9.41 18.51
N THR A 319 -23.09 10.17 18.95
CA THR A 319 -24.41 10.26 18.28
C THR A 319 -24.88 11.66 17.96
N THR A 320 -24.44 12.67 18.74
CA THR A 320 -24.86 14.05 18.54
C THR A 320 -23.72 14.97 18.12
N GLN A 321 -24.06 16.22 17.77
CA GLN A 321 -23.07 17.27 17.50
C GLN A 321 -22.64 18.03 18.77
N ALA A 322 -22.99 17.55 19.96
CA ALA A 322 -22.65 18.22 21.22
C ALA A 322 -21.14 18.39 21.43
N TYR A 323 -20.32 17.53 20.84
CA TYR A 323 -18.85 17.65 20.84
C TYR A 323 -18.34 18.98 20.25
N LEU A 324 -19.05 19.60 19.31
CA LEU A 324 -18.72 20.92 18.77
C LEU A 324 -18.79 22.02 19.87
N GLY A 325 -19.65 21.81 20.85
CA GLY A 325 -19.75 22.65 22.06
C GLY A 325 -18.87 22.18 23.21
N GLY A 326 -17.88 21.31 22.98
CA GLY A 326 -16.95 20.83 23.99
C GLY A 326 -17.49 19.72 24.89
N LYS A 327 -18.65 19.10 24.54
CA LYS A 327 -19.21 17.96 25.25
C LYS A 327 -18.45 16.67 24.88
N CYS A 328 -17.28 16.51 25.46
CA CYS A 328 -16.39 15.37 25.25
C CYS A 328 -15.55 15.13 26.50
N THR A 329 -14.86 13.99 26.52
CA THR A 329 -13.90 13.67 27.57
C THR A 329 -12.51 13.41 27.00
N ARG A 330 -11.50 13.63 27.87
CA ARG A 330 -10.11 13.24 27.62
C ARG A 330 -9.56 12.52 28.83
N THR A 331 -8.85 11.43 28.57
CA THR A 331 -8.17 10.64 29.59
C THR A 331 -6.70 10.47 29.21
N GLU A 332 -5.82 11.04 30.00
CA GLU A 332 -4.37 10.86 29.82
C GLU A 332 -3.94 9.57 30.50
N VAL A 333 -3.26 8.72 29.74
CA VAL A 333 -2.67 7.47 30.22
C VAL A 333 -1.18 7.54 30.01
N SER A 334 -0.39 7.19 31.01
CA SER A 334 1.06 7.21 30.92
C SER A 334 1.70 5.98 31.53
N THR A 335 2.89 5.65 31.04
CA THR A 335 3.74 4.60 31.60
C THR A 335 5.09 5.17 32.00
N TYR A 336 5.67 4.62 33.05
CA TYR A 336 7.03 4.90 33.49
C TYR A 336 7.71 3.61 33.93
N ALA A 337 8.79 3.24 33.28
CA ALA A 337 9.63 2.10 33.66
C ALA A 337 11.02 2.58 34.10
N ASN A 338 11.51 2.08 35.24
CA ASN A 338 12.73 2.59 35.88
C ASN A 338 14.02 1.86 35.50
N GLY A 339 14.00 0.95 34.53
CA GLY A 339 15.15 0.12 34.14
C GLY A 339 15.57 -0.95 35.15
N LYS A 340 14.87 -1.04 36.30
CA LYS A 340 15.19 -1.97 37.40
C LYS A 340 14.02 -2.92 37.73
N GLY A 341 13.16 -3.16 36.76
CA GLY A 341 12.01 -4.08 36.90
C GLY A 341 10.81 -3.47 37.63
N LYS A 342 10.65 -2.16 37.60
CA LYS A 342 9.45 -1.49 38.08
C LYS A 342 8.77 -0.76 36.93
N LEU A 343 7.49 -1.07 36.69
CA LEU A 343 6.61 -0.34 35.77
C LEU A 343 5.48 0.31 36.58
N ILE A 344 5.20 1.57 36.28
CA ILE A 344 4.04 2.30 36.77
C ILE A 344 3.17 2.66 35.56
N VAL A 345 1.89 2.32 35.61
CA VAL A 345 0.87 2.76 34.66
C VAL A 345 -0.08 3.70 35.38
N THR A 346 -0.19 4.91 34.92
CA THR A 346 -1.08 5.93 35.51
C THR A 346 -2.17 6.30 34.50
N ILE A 347 -3.42 6.14 34.89
CA ILE A 347 -4.59 6.61 34.15
C ILE A 347 -5.11 7.82 34.94
N ASN A 348 -4.91 9.00 34.43
CA ASN A 348 -5.34 10.23 35.09
C ASN A 348 -6.86 10.31 35.22
N ALA A 349 -7.34 11.17 36.10
CA ALA A 349 -8.75 11.49 36.17
C ALA A 349 -9.23 12.02 34.81
N THR A 350 -10.37 11.51 34.35
CA THR A 350 -10.96 11.88 33.07
C THR A 350 -11.47 13.31 33.16
N TYR A 351 -11.00 14.16 32.25
CA TYR A 351 -11.42 15.54 32.13
C TYR A 351 -12.58 15.68 31.16
N GLY A 352 -13.53 16.56 31.47
CA GLY A 352 -14.71 16.85 30.64
C GLY A 352 -15.89 15.90 30.94
N THR A 353 -16.97 16.07 30.20
CA THR A 353 -18.19 15.28 30.29
C THR A 353 -19.05 15.42 29.05
N PHE A 354 -19.97 14.49 28.83
CA PHE A 354 -21.00 14.51 27.80
C PHE A 354 -22.26 13.78 28.29
N ASP A 355 -23.36 13.92 27.58
CA ASP A 355 -24.62 13.26 27.96
C ASP A 355 -24.50 11.73 27.83
N GLY A 356 -24.77 11.03 28.91
CA GLY A 356 -24.60 9.57 28.98
C GLY A 356 -23.17 9.12 29.30
N PHE A 357 -22.27 10.02 29.69
CA PHE A 357 -20.97 9.65 30.23
C PHE A 357 -21.15 8.91 31.55
N GLU A 358 -20.65 7.67 31.58
CA GLU A 358 -20.60 6.87 32.79
C GLU A 358 -19.27 7.11 33.51
N ALA A 359 -19.34 7.78 34.65
CA ALA A 359 -18.13 8.09 35.43
C ALA A 359 -17.67 6.90 36.29
N ASN A 360 -18.57 5.98 36.65
CA ASN A 360 -18.24 4.85 37.50
C ASN A 360 -17.79 3.65 36.69
N LYS A 361 -16.50 3.62 36.36
CA LYS A 361 -15.92 2.63 35.43
C LYS A 361 -15.00 1.62 36.11
N GLU A 362 -15.09 0.39 35.64
CA GLU A 362 -14.07 -0.65 35.82
C GLU A 362 -12.86 -0.36 34.95
N THR A 363 -11.66 -0.53 35.45
CA THR A 363 -10.41 -0.31 34.71
C THR A 363 -9.66 -1.62 34.57
N GLU A 364 -9.33 -2.00 33.33
CA GLU A 364 -8.52 -3.17 33.02
C GLU A 364 -7.21 -2.76 32.32
N LEU A 365 -6.10 -3.36 32.72
CA LEU A 365 -4.81 -3.27 32.02
C LEU A 365 -4.43 -4.63 31.48
N ARG A 366 -3.96 -4.65 30.24
CA ARG A 366 -3.37 -5.80 29.52
C ARG A 366 -1.90 -5.48 29.26
N ILE A 367 -1.04 -5.81 30.22
CA ILE A 367 0.39 -5.43 30.18
C ILE A 367 1.16 -6.59 29.57
N ASN A 368 1.83 -6.34 28.43
CA ASN A 368 2.69 -7.35 27.80
C ASN A 368 3.94 -7.56 28.66
N VAL A 369 4.24 -8.81 28.97
CA VAL A 369 5.33 -9.22 29.87
C VAL A 369 6.00 -10.50 29.35
N SER A 370 7.24 -10.74 29.76
CA SER A 370 7.96 -11.99 29.45
C SER A 370 7.87 -13.04 30.54
N LYS A 371 7.52 -12.62 31.75
CA LYS A 371 7.36 -13.52 32.91
C LYS A 371 6.36 -12.98 33.92
N ALA A 372 5.94 -13.83 34.86
CA ALA A 372 5.09 -13.44 35.98
C ALA A 372 5.76 -12.34 36.82
N PRO A 373 5.03 -11.28 37.20
CA PRO A 373 5.56 -10.23 38.06
C PRO A 373 5.80 -10.76 39.48
N LYS A 374 6.67 -10.05 40.22
CA LYS A 374 6.88 -10.36 41.65
C LYS A 374 5.74 -9.85 42.55
N ALA A 375 5.18 -8.71 42.21
CA ALA A 375 4.05 -8.13 42.93
C ALA A 375 3.34 -7.07 42.05
N VAL A 376 2.02 -6.96 42.23
CA VAL A 376 1.16 -5.96 41.60
C VAL A 376 0.41 -5.19 42.70
N ALA A 377 0.47 -3.87 42.62
CA ALA A 377 -0.24 -2.98 43.52
C ALA A 377 -1.06 -1.95 42.77
N ALA A 378 -2.19 -1.52 43.32
CA ALA A 378 -3.02 -0.49 42.72
C ALA A 378 -3.40 0.60 43.73
N LYS A 379 -3.65 1.80 43.19
CA LYS A 379 -4.24 2.93 43.91
C LYS A 379 -5.36 3.55 43.10
N VAL A 380 -6.35 4.08 43.78
CA VAL A 380 -7.42 4.91 43.25
C VAL A 380 -7.38 6.23 44.03
N GLY A 381 -7.00 7.29 43.36
CA GLY A 381 -6.62 8.54 44.01
C GLY A 381 -5.52 8.26 45.04
N LYS A 382 -5.73 8.68 46.28
CA LYS A 382 -4.74 8.49 47.37
C LYS A 382 -4.91 7.14 48.10
N LYS A 383 -5.92 6.32 47.76
CA LYS A 383 -6.25 5.09 48.50
C LYS A 383 -5.65 3.86 47.82
N SER A 384 -4.94 3.03 48.56
CA SER A 384 -4.49 1.72 48.07
C SER A 384 -5.69 0.77 47.89
N VAL A 385 -5.66 0.01 46.80
CA VAL A 385 -6.63 -1.04 46.51
C VAL A 385 -5.92 -2.38 46.62
N LYS A 386 -6.46 -3.26 47.43
CA LYS A 386 -5.96 -4.65 47.59
C LYS A 386 -6.34 -5.44 46.35
N LEU A 387 -5.35 -5.88 45.58
CA LEU A 387 -5.52 -6.80 44.46
C LEU A 387 -5.30 -8.24 44.91
N THR A 388 -6.14 -9.14 44.43
CA THR A 388 -6.02 -10.60 44.68
C THR A 388 -5.50 -11.28 43.41
N GLN A 389 -4.45 -12.07 43.52
CA GLN A 389 -3.99 -12.91 42.41
C GLN A 389 -4.97 -14.04 42.18
N VAL A 390 -5.35 -14.28 40.93
CA VAL A 390 -6.17 -15.43 40.52
C VAL A 390 -5.38 -16.28 39.51
N ASN A 391 -5.81 -17.53 39.35
CA ASN A 391 -5.03 -18.54 38.61
C ASN A 391 -5.62 -18.91 37.25
N THR A 392 -6.82 -18.44 36.92
CA THR A 392 -7.46 -18.71 35.64
C THR A 392 -8.03 -17.44 35.02
N LEU A 393 -8.16 -17.44 33.71
CA LEU A 393 -8.82 -16.36 32.98
C LEU A 393 -10.28 -16.21 33.39
N ALA A 394 -10.99 -17.34 33.65
CA ALA A 394 -12.38 -17.33 34.08
C ALA A 394 -12.56 -16.67 35.46
N ASP A 395 -11.63 -16.89 36.41
CA ASP A 395 -11.63 -16.22 37.68
C ASP A 395 -11.31 -14.74 37.57
N PHE A 396 -10.43 -14.37 36.65
CA PHE A 396 -10.14 -12.98 36.33
C PHE A 396 -11.35 -12.26 35.74
N GLU A 397 -12.04 -12.89 34.78
CA GLU A 397 -13.21 -12.30 34.11
C GLU A 397 -14.35 -12.02 35.11
N LYS A 398 -14.56 -12.90 36.07
CA LYS A 398 -15.58 -12.77 37.14
C LYS A 398 -15.13 -11.92 38.33
N GLY A 399 -13.83 -11.77 38.52
CA GLY A 399 -13.25 -11.12 39.69
C GLY A 399 -13.33 -9.61 39.66
N THR A 400 -13.23 -9.01 40.85
CA THR A 400 -13.11 -7.57 41.07
C THR A 400 -11.86 -7.33 41.91
N ASN A 401 -11.04 -6.34 41.55
CA ASN A 401 -9.73 -6.06 42.15
C ASN A 401 -8.83 -7.30 42.15
N VAL A 402 -8.60 -7.82 40.95
CA VAL A 402 -7.82 -9.03 40.71
C VAL A 402 -6.73 -8.80 39.70
N TYR A 403 -5.69 -9.64 39.70
CA TYR A 403 -4.75 -9.76 38.64
C TYR A 403 -4.45 -11.21 38.29
N PHE A 404 -4.11 -11.43 37.03
CA PHE A 404 -3.84 -12.74 36.47
C PHE A 404 -2.65 -12.67 35.51
N TYR A 405 -1.66 -13.55 35.74
CA TYR A 405 -0.59 -13.74 34.73
C TYR A 405 -1.02 -14.80 33.74
N ASN A 406 -1.36 -14.34 32.53
CA ASN A 406 -1.73 -15.23 31.44
C ASN A 406 -0.46 -15.53 30.61
N ALA A 407 0.12 -16.71 30.83
CA ALA A 407 1.35 -17.11 30.17
C ALA A 407 1.17 -17.36 28.65
N GLN A 408 -0.03 -17.76 28.23
CA GLN A 408 -0.35 -18.17 26.87
C GLN A 408 -1.76 -17.70 26.48
N PRO A 409 -1.96 -16.39 26.18
CA PRO A 409 -3.23 -15.90 25.68
C PRO A 409 -3.60 -16.59 24.38
N ASN A 410 -4.77 -17.20 24.31
CA ASN A 410 -5.23 -17.91 23.12
C ASN A 410 -5.96 -16.96 22.17
N LEU A 411 -5.39 -16.75 20.98
CA LEU A 411 -5.99 -15.94 19.92
C LEU A 411 -7.16 -16.64 19.20
N ASN A 412 -7.24 -17.96 19.30
CA ASN A 412 -8.30 -18.76 18.68
C ASN A 412 -9.56 -18.91 19.54
N ARG A 413 -9.67 -18.20 20.64
CA ARG A 413 -10.83 -18.33 21.58
C ARG A 413 -12.19 -18.06 20.92
N PHE A 414 -12.21 -17.40 19.78
CA PHE A 414 -13.44 -17.10 19.02
C PHE A 414 -13.68 -18.02 17.83
N SER A 415 -12.82 -18.99 17.60
CA SER A 415 -13.00 -19.98 16.53
C SER A 415 -14.28 -20.80 16.76
N THR A 416 -14.87 -21.25 15.64
CA THR A 416 -16.06 -22.11 15.70
C THR A 416 -15.74 -23.40 16.46
N PRO A 417 -16.48 -23.73 17.52
CA PRO A 417 -16.23 -24.94 18.31
C PRO A 417 -16.20 -26.19 17.41
N GLY A 418 -15.16 -27.02 17.57
CA GLY A 418 -14.98 -28.24 16.78
C GLY A 418 -14.35 -28.05 15.38
N SER A 419 -14.13 -26.82 14.93
CA SER A 419 -13.42 -26.56 13.67
C SER A 419 -11.92 -26.89 13.76
N GLU A 420 -11.29 -27.09 12.62
CA GLU A 420 -9.82 -27.26 12.56
C GLU A 420 -9.08 -26.03 13.09
N ALA A 421 -9.65 -24.83 12.91
CA ALA A 421 -9.09 -23.61 13.47
C ALA A 421 -9.13 -23.62 15.01
N ALA A 422 -10.21 -24.14 15.63
CA ALA A 422 -10.32 -24.24 17.07
C ALA A 422 -9.32 -25.23 17.70
N LYS A 423 -8.85 -26.20 16.93
CA LYS A 423 -7.85 -27.18 17.37
C LYS A 423 -6.42 -26.64 17.37
N LYS A 424 -6.19 -25.53 16.67
CA LYS A 424 -4.86 -24.87 16.64
C LYS A 424 -4.72 -23.96 17.86
N GLU A 425 -3.69 -24.20 18.65
CA GLU A 425 -3.27 -23.23 19.65
C GLU A 425 -2.44 -22.13 18.97
N ILE A 426 -3.02 -20.94 18.88
CA ILE A 426 -2.30 -19.73 18.45
C ILE A 426 -2.15 -18.88 19.71
N THR A 427 -0.95 -18.86 20.26
CA THR A 427 -0.66 -18.12 21.48
C THR A 427 -0.07 -16.76 21.18
N LYS A 428 -0.61 -15.74 21.83
CA LYS A 428 0.01 -14.43 21.95
C LYS A 428 1.13 -14.48 23.00
N ASN A 429 2.04 -13.50 23.01
CA ASN A 429 2.99 -13.32 24.10
C ASN A 429 2.26 -13.20 25.46
N ALA A 430 2.94 -13.58 26.54
CA ALA A 430 2.38 -13.51 27.88
C ALA A 430 1.88 -12.11 28.26
N GLN A 431 0.79 -12.05 28.98
CA GLN A 431 0.19 -10.80 29.46
C GLN A 431 -0.10 -10.87 30.97
N LEU A 432 0.17 -9.77 31.63
CA LEU A 432 -0.34 -9.50 32.97
C LEU A 432 -1.68 -8.75 32.82
N LEU A 433 -2.76 -9.39 33.22
CA LEU A 433 -4.07 -8.77 33.26
C LEU A 433 -4.32 -8.23 34.67
N VAL A 434 -4.69 -6.94 34.76
CA VAL A 434 -4.99 -6.28 36.04
C VAL A 434 -6.36 -5.63 35.96
N LYS A 435 -7.24 -5.91 36.91
CA LYS A 435 -8.57 -5.33 36.97
C LYS A 435 -8.75 -4.57 38.27
N VAL A 436 -9.09 -3.30 38.18
CA VAL A 436 -9.52 -2.46 39.30
C VAL A 436 -11.00 -2.25 39.18
N GLY A 437 -11.73 -2.54 40.23
CA GLY A 437 -13.19 -2.43 40.31
C GLY A 437 -13.68 -1.02 40.00
N LYS A 438 -14.99 -0.87 39.83
CA LYS A 438 -15.62 0.40 39.47
C LYS A 438 -15.22 1.53 40.40
N THR A 439 -14.79 2.63 39.84
CA THR A 439 -14.40 3.85 40.56
C THR A 439 -14.91 5.07 39.76
N ASP A 440 -15.16 6.17 40.48
CA ASP A 440 -15.42 7.45 39.81
C ASP A 440 -14.12 7.94 39.12
N VAL A 441 -14.06 7.73 37.82
CA VAL A 441 -12.91 8.04 37.00
C VAL A 441 -12.76 9.54 36.71
N ALA A 442 -13.81 10.35 36.89
CA ALA A 442 -13.74 11.81 36.75
C ALA A 442 -13.09 12.44 37.99
N ALA A 443 -13.26 11.83 39.17
CA ALA A 443 -12.70 12.32 40.42
C ALA A 443 -11.33 11.72 40.77
N ASN A 444 -11.01 10.53 40.27
CA ASN A 444 -9.86 9.76 40.72
C ASN A 444 -8.98 9.28 39.56
N PHE A 445 -7.67 9.40 39.71
CA PHE A 445 -6.73 8.62 38.91
C PHE A 445 -6.67 7.15 39.35
N VAL A 446 -6.27 6.26 38.46
CA VAL A 446 -5.90 4.88 38.77
C VAL A 446 -4.42 4.70 38.46
N GLU A 447 -3.66 4.23 39.46
CA GLU A 447 -2.25 3.88 39.31
C GLU A 447 -2.05 2.39 39.58
N VAL A 448 -1.37 1.71 38.67
CA VAL A 448 -0.95 0.32 38.85
C VAL A 448 0.57 0.25 38.81
N THR A 449 1.16 -0.32 39.88
CA THR A 449 2.61 -0.57 39.96
C THR A 449 2.89 -2.06 39.80
N VAL A 450 3.75 -2.42 38.87
CA VAL A 450 4.21 -3.79 38.65
C VAL A 450 5.68 -3.88 39.08
N ASN A 451 5.97 -4.70 40.07
CA ASN A 451 7.33 -5.00 40.52
C ASN A 451 7.77 -6.35 39.91
N GLY A 452 9.00 -6.45 39.49
CA GLY A 452 9.51 -7.57 38.70
C GLY A 452 9.01 -7.52 37.23
N PHE A 453 8.65 -6.32 36.77
CA PHE A 453 8.29 -6.11 35.36
C PHE A 453 9.47 -6.47 34.46
N GLU A 454 9.16 -7.24 33.43
CA GLU A 454 10.08 -7.56 32.36
C GLU A 454 9.26 -7.79 31.09
N PHE A 455 9.64 -7.11 30.05
CA PHE A 455 9.18 -7.40 28.70
C PHE A 455 10.43 -7.45 27.81
N THR A 456 11.08 -8.60 27.83
CA THR A 456 12.17 -8.95 26.93
C THR A 456 11.60 -9.97 25.97
N PRO A 457 11.33 -9.59 24.74
CA PRO A 457 10.74 -10.51 23.78
C PRO A 457 11.70 -11.65 23.49
N ALA A 458 11.16 -12.84 23.30
CA ALA A 458 11.91 -13.93 22.74
C ALA A 458 12.25 -13.60 21.29
N ASP A 459 13.51 -13.58 20.97
CA ASP A 459 13.97 -13.57 19.59
C ASP A 459 13.88 -15.00 19.03
N ARG A 460 12.71 -15.33 18.52
CA ARG A 460 12.43 -16.66 17.97
C ARG A 460 13.05 -16.88 16.60
N MET A 461 13.51 -15.83 15.96
CA MET A 461 14.18 -15.89 14.67
C MET A 461 15.63 -16.33 14.79
N ARG A 462 16.23 -16.16 15.97
CA ARG A 462 17.62 -16.55 16.26
C ARG A 462 17.63 -17.77 17.15
N THR A 463 17.88 -18.92 16.56
CA THR A 463 17.82 -20.23 17.24
C THR A 463 19.15 -20.93 17.26
N HIS A 464 19.98 -20.75 16.23
CA HIS A 464 21.30 -21.35 16.13
C HIS A 464 22.33 -20.59 16.96
N SER A 465 23.33 -21.31 17.43
CA SER A 465 24.48 -20.77 18.18
C SER A 465 25.76 -21.25 17.56
N GLY A 466 26.84 -20.54 17.80
CA GLY A 466 28.17 -20.86 17.33
C GLY A 466 28.79 -19.74 16.51
N ALA A 467 30.10 -19.86 16.28
CA ALA A 467 30.85 -18.86 15.56
C ALA A 467 30.36 -18.71 14.12
N LEU A 468 30.21 -17.47 13.68
CA LEU A 468 29.91 -17.07 12.31
C LEU A 468 31.18 -16.49 11.66
N SER A 469 31.39 -16.78 10.39
CA SER A 469 32.41 -16.14 9.57
C SER A 469 31.78 -15.15 8.59
N ALA A 470 32.53 -14.17 8.11
CA ALA A 470 32.08 -13.29 7.04
C ALA A 470 31.69 -14.14 5.81
N PRO A 471 30.50 -13.95 5.21
CA PRO A 471 30.10 -14.68 4.02
C PRO A 471 31.05 -14.44 2.84
N LYS A 472 31.19 -15.42 1.95
CA LYS A 472 31.92 -15.24 0.69
C LYS A 472 30.91 -14.80 -0.36
N VAL A 473 30.89 -13.51 -0.66
CA VAL A 473 29.93 -12.91 -1.60
C VAL A 473 30.48 -12.97 -3.01
N ASN A 474 29.65 -13.40 -3.95
CA ASN A 474 29.94 -13.48 -5.38
C ASN A 474 28.80 -12.93 -6.21
N PHE A 475 29.13 -12.48 -7.42
CA PHE A 475 28.17 -12.19 -8.47
C PHE A 475 28.39 -13.15 -9.63
N THR A 476 27.32 -13.75 -10.13
CA THR A 476 27.36 -14.59 -11.32
C THR A 476 26.92 -13.75 -12.53
N GLU A 477 27.26 -14.21 -13.73
CA GLU A 477 26.79 -13.55 -14.95
C GLU A 477 25.26 -13.56 -15.04
N ALA A 478 24.62 -14.65 -14.62
CA ALA A 478 23.15 -14.74 -14.54
C ALA A 478 22.52 -13.84 -13.47
N GLY A 479 23.25 -13.54 -12.41
CA GLY A 479 22.84 -12.63 -11.33
C GLY A 479 23.25 -11.18 -11.57
N THR A 480 23.76 -10.85 -12.75
CA THR A 480 24.10 -9.49 -13.17
C THR A 480 23.25 -9.12 -14.39
N ASP A 481 22.36 -8.17 -14.23
CA ASP A 481 21.45 -7.75 -15.28
C ASP A 481 21.57 -6.24 -15.52
N VAL A 482 20.78 -5.72 -16.44
CA VAL A 482 20.76 -4.29 -16.80
C VAL A 482 20.25 -3.43 -15.63
N PHE A 483 19.21 -3.88 -14.95
CA PHE A 483 18.51 -3.12 -13.90
C PHE A 483 18.48 -3.83 -12.54
N SER A 484 19.23 -4.92 -12.40
CA SER A 484 19.28 -5.68 -11.15
C SER A 484 20.61 -6.35 -10.93
N LEU A 485 20.94 -6.59 -9.65
CA LEU A 485 22.08 -7.38 -9.21
C LEU A 485 21.63 -8.36 -8.14
N THR A 486 22.11 -9.61 -8.27
CA THR A 486 21.84 -10.68 -7.32
C THR A 486 23.15 -11.16 -6.68
N PRO A 487 23.62 -10.50 -5.61
CA PRO A 487 24.69 -11.07 -4.80
C PRO A 487 24.28 -12.43 -4.24
N SER A 488 25.20 -13.38 -4.29
CA SER A 488 25.04 -14.71 -3.71
C SER A 488 26.23 -15.03 -2.78
N TRP A 489 26.02 -15.90 -1.79
CA TRP A 489 27.04 -16.24 -0.81
C TRP A 489 26.95 -17.69 -0.35
N ASN A 490 27.99 -18.16 0.33
CA ASN A 490 28.00 -19.49 0.88
C ASN A 490 27.10 -19.63 2.10
N LYS A 491 26.33 -20.71 2.17
CA LYS A 491 25.54 -21.05 3.35
C LYS A 491 26.45 -21.29 4.56
N GLN A 492 26.00 -20.84 5.74
CA GLN A 492 26.64 -21.13 7.02
C GLN A 492 25.66 -21.89 7.91
N GLU A 493 26.10 -23.05 8.40
CA GLU A 493 25.30 -24.00 9.19
C GLU A 493 24.73 -23.37 10.48
N ASN A 494 25.48 -22.43 11.08
CA ASN A 494 25.10 -21.77 12.33
C ASN A 494 24.34 -20.44 12.11
N ALA A 495 24.05 -20.05 10.86
CA ALA A 495 23.30 -18.83 10.58
C ALA A 495 21.81 -19.13 10.55
N ASP A 496 21.03 -18.27 11.19
CA ASP A 496 19.58 -18.27 11.10
C ASP A 496 19.09 -17.50 9.86
N PHE A 497 19.76 -16.39 9.56
CA PHE A 497 19.49 -15.55 8.40
C PHE A 497 20.68 -14.66 8.06
N TYR A 498 20.55 -13.89 7.01
CA TYR A 498 21.55 -12.92 6.54
C TYR A 498 20.98 -11.52 6.51
N GLU A 499 21.87 -10.54 6.58
CA GLU A 499 21.59 -9.14 6.39
C GLU A 499 22.43 -8.57 5.25
N ILE A 500 21.81 -7.68 4.44
CA ILE A 500 22.47 -6.93 3.37
C ILE A 500 22.35 -5.46 3.68
N GLU A 501 23.47 -4.75 3.62
CA GLU A 501 23.48 -3.29 3.58
C GLU A 501 23.70 -2.83 2.14
N TYR A 502 22.78 -2.05 1.63
CA TYR A 502 22.83 -1.44 0.32
C TYR A 502 22.25 -0.02 0.39
N ASN A 503 22.97 0.95 -0.15
CA ASN A 503 22.57 2.37 -0.20
C ASN A 503 22.03 2.92 1.13
N GLY A 504 22.72 2.59 2.23
CA GLY A 504 22.35 3.02 3.59
C GLY A 504 21.12 2.31 4.19
N MET A 505 20.49 1.38 3.46
CA MET A 505 19.38 0.58 3.95
C MET A 505 19.83 -0.82 4.34
N LEU A 506 19.30 -1.32 5.46
CA LEU A 506 19.57 -2.66 5.96
C LEU A 506 18.40 -3.60 5.62
N TYR A 507 18.64 -4.54 4.72
CA TYR A 507 17.73 -5.65 4.42
C TYR A 507 18.04 -6.80 5.36
N SER A 508 17.07 -7.24 6.13
CA SER A 508 17.25 -8.23 7.21
C SER A 508 16.37 -9.46 7.02
N THR A 509 16.63 -10.49 7.83
CA THR A 509 15.90 -11.75 7.87
C THR A 509 15.89 -12.54 6.55
N ILE A 510 16.92 -12.39 5.73
CA ILE A 510 17.08 -13.10 4.46
C ILE A 510 17.52 -14.53 4.77
N ARG A 511 16.68 -15.53 4.43
CA ARG A 511 16.94 -16.96 4.70
C ARG A 511 17.68 -17.66 3.56
N ASP A 512 17.54 -17.13 2.35
CA ASP A 512 18.25 -17.64 1.18
C ASP A 512 19.72 -17.20 1.18
N THR A 513 20.51 -17.81 0.32
CA THR A 513 21.94 -17.46 0.13
C THR A 513 22.15 -16.56 -1.07
N GLU A 514 21.12 -15.90 -1.51
CA GLU A 514 21.12 -14.88 -2.56
C GLU A 514 20.01 -13.87 -2.31
N PHE A 515 20.14 -12.68 -2.87
CA PHE A 515 19.13 -11.64 -2.76
C PHE A 515 19.18 -10.71 -3.97
N THR A 516 18.08 -10.55 -4.70
CA THR A 516 18.01 -9.65 -5.84
C THR A 516 17.63 -8.24 -5.41
N ILE A 517 18.40 -7.27 -5.89
CA ILE A 517 18.11 -5.85 -5.75
C ILE A 517 17.80 -5.31 -7.14
N ASP A 518 16.58 -4.85 -7.33
CA ASP A 518 16.03 -4.31 -8.57
C ASP A 518 16.06 -2.77 -8.60
N GLY A 519 15.72 -2.19 -9.74
CA GLY A 519 15.60 -0.74 -9.91
C GLY A 519 16.93 -0.01 -10.02
N LEU A 520 17.99 -0.73 -10.34
CA LEU A 520 19.33 -0.19 -10.54
C LEU A 520 19.47 0.52 -11.91
N GLN A 521 20.47 1.40 -12.03
CA GLN A 521 20.79 2.03 -13.29
C GLN A 521 21.75 1.15 -14.10
N PRO A 522 21.68 1.16 -15.44
CA PRO A 522 22.64 0.45 -16.30
C PRO A 522 24.07 0.97 -16.13
N GLU A 523 25.06 0.15 -16.44
CA GLU A 523 26.51 0.48 -16.46
C GLU A 523 26.99 1.21 -15.19
N THR A 524 26.38 0.89 -14.05
CA THR A 524 26.61 1.56 -12.78
C THR A 524 27.20 0.59 -11.75
N ASP A 525 28.22 1.04 -11.04
CA ASP A 525 28.85 0.27 -9.96
C ASP A 525 28.04 0.36 -8.68
N TYR A 526 27.75 -0.79 -8.08
CA TYR A 526 27.05 -0.90 -6.82
C TYR A 526 27.85 -1.73 -5.81
N ALA A 527 27.90 -1.25 -4.57
CA ALA A 527 28.56 -1.92 -3.48
C ALA A 527 27.54 -2.45 -2.47
N PHE A 528 27.78 -3.68 -2.03
CA PHE A 528 26.94 -4.41 -1.07
C PHE A 528 27.80 -4.90 0.09
N LYS A 529 27.21 -4.96 1.27
CA LYS A 529 27.79 -5.66 2.41
C LYS A 529 26.82 -6.73 2.88
N VAL A 530 27.34 -7.92 3.17
CA VAL A 530 26.56 -9.07 3.64
C VAL A 530 27.15 -9.58 4.93
N ARG A 531 26.30 -9.93 5.91
CA ARG A 531 26.70 -10.63 7.13
C ARG A 531 25.72 -11.73 7.50
N ALA A 532 26.20 -12.71 8.21
CA ALA A 532 25.40 -13.77 8.80
C ALA A 532 24.97 -13.40 10.23
N VAL A 533 23.81 -13.89 10.66
CA VAL A 533 23.20 -13.59 11.95
C VAL A 533 22.74 -14.88 12.63
N ASN A 534 22.98 -14.99 13.93
CA ASN A 534 22.43 -16.02 14.78
C ASN A 534 22.18 -15.51 16.20
N LYS A 535 21.87 -16.42 17.14
CA LYS A 535 21.58 -16.08 18.54
C LYS A 535 22.77 -15.42 19.26
N ASP A 536 23.99 -15.79 18.91
CA ASP A 536 25.20 -15.28 19.56
C ASP A 536 25.68 -13.94 18.97
N GLY A 537 25.07 -13.48 17.86
CA GLY A 537 25.35 -12.18 17.26
C GLY A 537 25.49 -12.19 15.74
N TYR A 538 26.50 -11.51 15.26
CA TYR A 538 26.74 -11.25 13.85
C TYR A 538 28.14 -11.70 13.44
N SER A 539 28.28 -12.12 12.18
CA SER A 539 29.60 -12.19 11.57
C SER A 539 30.16 -10.79 11.28
N ASP A 540 31.44 -10.72 10.94
CA ASP A 540 31.95 -9.54 10.24
C ASP A 540 31.24 -9.37 8.89
N TRP A 541 31.23 -8.13 8.40
CA TRP A 541 30.71 -7.79 7.08
C TRP A 541 31.66 -8.26 5.98
N ALA A 542 31.10 -8.91 4.97
CA ALA A 542 31.77 -9.12 3.70
C ALA A 542 31.31 -8.07 2.70
N SER A 543 32.23 -7.37 2.05
CA SER A 543 31.92 -6.37 1.02
C SER A 543 32.17 -6.97 -0.37
N ALA A 544 31.29 -6.66 -1.30
CA ALA A 544 31.44 -7.00 -2.70
C ALA A 544 30.81 -5.89 -3.58
N SER A 545 31.27 -5.76 -4.81
CA SER A 545 30.73 -4.82 -5.78
C SER A 545 30.56 -5.49 -7.14
N ALA A 546 29.62 -5.00 -7.90
CA ALA A 546 29.41 -5.38 -9.27
C ALA A 546 28.86 -4.21 -10.09
N THR A 547 29.10 -4.24 -11.38
CA THR A 547 28.56 -3.27 -12.34
C THR A 547 27.37 -3.90 -13.06
N THR A 548 26.27 -3.20 -13.17
CA THR A 548 25.12 -3.59 -14.00
C THR A 548 25.49 -3.62 -15.48
N LYS A 549 24.80 -4.45 -16.27
CA LYS A 549 25.04 -4.53 -17.72
C LYS A 549 24.59 -3.24 -18.41
N SER A 550 25.16 -3.00 -19.60
CA SER A 550 24.68 -1.97 -20.51
C SER A 550 23.27 -2.31 -21.00
N ASN A 551 22.45 -1.28 -21.18
CA ASN A 551 21.11 -1.47 -21.72
C ASN A 551 21.16 -1.52 -23.26
N PRO A 552 20.96 -2.68 -23.91
CA PRO A 552 21.00 -2.78 -25.36
C PRO A 552 19.88 -1.98 -26.04
N LEU A 553 18.84 -1.61 -25.30
CA LEU A 553 17.70 -0.84 -25.79
C LEU A 553 17.72 0.62 -25.30
N GLU A 554 18.84 1.12 -24.78
CA GLU A 554 18.94 2.48 -24.22
C GLU A 554 18.48 3.58 -25.18
N PHE A 555 18.84 3.43 -26.46
CA PHE A 555 18.51 4.41 -27.50
C PHE A 555 17.35 3.97 -28.38
N ALA A 556 16.63 2.92 -28.03
CA ALA A 556 15.40 2.52 -28.71
C ALA A 556 14.28 3.52 -28.42
N ILE A 557 13.62 4.01 -29.47
CA ILE A 557 12.52 4.96 -29.36
C ILE A 557 11.28 4.24 -28.88
N LYS A 558 10.67 4.75 -27.79
CA LYS A 558 9.45 4.20 -27.18
C LYS A 558 8.23 5.07 -27.50
N GLY A 559 7.04 4.54 -27.20
CA GLY A 559 5.77 5.23 -27.42
C GLY A 559 5.39 5.41 -28.89
N ILE A 560 6.01 4.65 -29.79
CA ILE A 560 5.74 4.65 -31.22
C ILE A 560 4.28 4.28 -31.47
N LYS A 561 3.65 4.97 -32.46
CA LYS A 561 2.33 4.59 -32.99
C LYS A 561 2.50 4.18 -34.46
N ALA A 562 1.77 3.14 -34.86
CA ALA A 562 1.85 2.64 -36.22
C ALA A 562 0.45 2.41 -36.82
N GLN A 563 0.38 2.51 -38.13
CA GLN A 563 -0.80 2.24 -38.94
C GLN A 563 -0.42 1.32 -40.10
N ASN A 564 -1.12 0.21 -40.23
CA ASN A 564 -0.98 -0.73 -41.33
C ASN A 564 -2.03 -0.46 -42.42
N SER A 565 -1.67 -0.52 -43.68
CA SER A 565 -2.63 -0.43 -44.79
C SER A 565 -3.39 -1.73 -45.05
N ALA A 566 -2.81 -2.87 -44.62
CA ALA A 566 -3.50 -4.16 -44.60
C ALA A 566 -4.30 -4.33 -43.29
N GLU A 567 -5.30 -5.23 -43.34
CA GLU A 567 -6.09 -5.54 -42.14
C GLU A 567 -5.27 -6.40 -41.16
N ASP A 568 -5.23 -6.00 -39.90
CA ASP A 568 -4.56 -6.77 -38.84
C ASP A 568 -5.47 -7.86 -38.26
N GLN A 569 -4.85 -8.91 -37.72
CA GLN A 569 -5.54 -9.93 -36.95
C GLN A 569 -6.07 -9.34 -35.64
N PRO A 570 -7.35 -9.55 -35.28
CA PRO A 570 -7.86 -9.07 -34.00
C PRO A 570 -6.99 -9.49 -32.81
N GLY A 571 -6.61 -8.51 -31.99
CA GLY A 571 -5.70 -8.70 -30.86
C GLY A 571 -4.21 -8.78 -31.19
N GLN A 572 -3.85 -8.69 -32.47
CA GLN A 572 -2.46 -8.69 -32.96
C GLN A 572 -2.22 -7.52 -33.92
N GLY A 573 -2.64 -6.33 -33.54
CA GLY A 573 -2.47 -5.10 -34.32
C GLY A 573 -1.01 -4.69 -34.48
N VAL A 574 -0.76 -3.81 -35.46
CA VAL A 574 0.61 -3.37 -35.82
C VAL A 574 1.34 -2.65 -34.67
N ASP A 575 0.63 -2.13 -33.69
CA ASP A 575 1.22 -1.52 -32.49
C ASP A 575 2.02 -2.55 -31.68
N LYS A 576 1.72 -3.85 -31.81
CA LYS A 576 2.45 -4.95 -31.17
C LYS A 576 3.91 -5.07 -31.60
N LEU A 577 4.26 -4.50 -32.76
CA LEU A 577 5.66 -4.38 -33.16
C LEU A 577 6.48 -3.40 -32.32
N PHE A 578 5.82 -2.54 -31.53
CA PHE A 578 6.47 -1.41 -30.84
C PHE A 578 6.12 -1.34 -29.35
N ASP A 579 5.52 -2.40 -28.79
CA ASP A 579 5.09 -2.44 -27.38
C ASP A 579 6.18 -2.93 -26.41
N PHE A 580 7.35 -3.30 -26.90
CA PHE A 580 8.48 -3.84 -26.15
C PHE A 580 8.17 -5.19 -25.46
N ASP A 581 7.14 -5.89 -25.93
CA ASP A 581 6.82 -7.26 -25.51
C ASP A 581 6.99 -8.26 -26.66
N GLU A 582 8.17 -8.87 -26.76
CA GLU A 582 8.50 -9.85 -27.81
C GLU A 582 7.57 -11.09 -27.83
N LYS A 583 6.77 -11.29 -26.79
CA LYS A 583 5.77 -12.37 -26.68
C LYS A 583 4.40 -11.99 -27.25
N SER A 584 4.22 -10.73 -27.62
CA SER A 584 2.98 -10.14 -28.12
C SER A 584 3.08 -9.81 -29.61
N PRO A 585 3.04 -10.79 -30.55
CA PRO A 585 3.37 -10.57 -31.94
C PRO A 585 2.28 -9.81 -32.69
N TRP A 586 2.71 -8.96 -33.64
CA TRP A 586 1.87 -8.45 -34.72
C TRP A 586 1.65 -9.51 -35.78
N HIS A 587 0.46 -9.54 -36.38
CA HIS A 587 0.17 -10.34 -37.56
C HIS A 587 -0.98 -9.72 -38.39
N THR A 588 -0.83 -9.70 -39.72
CA THR A 588 -1.95 -9.37 -40.61
C THR A 588 -3.02 -10.43 -40.56
N LYS A 589 -4.24 -10.11 -40.97
CA LYS A 589 -5.41 -10.97 -40.84
C LYS A 589 -5.20 -12.36 -41.46
N TRP A 590 -5.59 -13.37 -40.73
CA TRP A 590 -5.49 -14.78 -41.16
C TRP A 590 -6.52 -15.13 -42.24
N GLY A 591 -6.19 -16.08 -43.08
CA GLY A 591 -7.14 -16.76 -43.96
C GLY A 591 -7.00 -16.47 -45.45
N LYS A 592 -6.56 -15.27 -45.90
CA LYS A 592 -6.52 -14.96 -47.35
C LYS A 592 -5.14 -14.73 -47.92
N GLY A 593 -4.09 -14.58 -47.08
CA GLY A 593 -2.73 -14.29 -47.60
C GLY A 593 -2.61 -12.94 -48.33
N GLU A 594 -3.35 -11.94 -47.86
CA GLU A 594 -3.40 -10.59 -48.44
C GLU A 594 -2.65 -9.56 -47.56
N GLY A 595 -1.62 -9.98 -46.83
CA GLY A 595 -0.85 -9.12 -45.93
C GLY A 595 0.26 -8.30 -46.62
N VAL A 596 0.62 -8.66 -47.85
CA VAL A 596 1.58 -7.94 -48.68
C VAL A 596 1.10 -7.95 -50.15
N PRO A 597 1.36 -6.86 -50.94
CA PRO A 597 2.09 -5.66 -50.52
C PRO A 597 1.30 -4.81 -49.55
N ALA A 598 2.00 -4.15 -48.61
CA ALA A 598 1.39 -3.28 -47.59
C ALA A 598 2.34 -2.15 -47.17
N ASP A 599 1.76 -1.04 -46.71
CA ASP A 599 2.48 0.07 -46.10
C ASP A 599 2.20 0.10 -44.59
N VAL A 600 3.26 0.10 -43.80
CA VAL A 600 3.20 0.43 -42.39
C VAL A 600 3.76 1.83 -42.17
N THR A 601 2.93 2.76 -41.74
CA THR A 601 3.35 4.12 -41.39
C THR A 601 3.57 4.19 -39.87
N ILE A 602 4.79 4.55 -39.49
CA ILE A 602 5.29 4.57 -38.11
C ILE A 602 5.48 6.03 -37.69
N ASP A 603 4.83 6.47 -36.63
CA ASP A 603 5.00 7.79 -36.01
C ASP A 603 5.86 7.65 -34.75
N LEU A 604 7.08 8.19 -34.81
CA LEU A 604 8.03 8.21 -33.70
C LEU A 604 7.69 9.27 -32.65
N ARG A 605 6.58 9.95 -32.81
CA ARG A 605 6.03 11.00 -31.97
C ARG A 605 6.83 12.32 -31.94
N SER A 606 8.10 12.26 -32.18
CA SER A 606 9.02 13.43 -32.30
C SER A 606 10.01 13.24 -33.44
N VAL A 607 10.66 14.33 -33.84
CA VAL A 607 11.78 14.28 -34.80
C VAL A 607 12.99 13.71 -34.07
N ASN A 608 13.47 12.57 -34.52
CA ASN A 608 14.66 11.91 -34.01
C ASN A 608 15.74 11.79 -35.10
N LYS A 609 17.00 11.81 -34.68
CA LYS A 609 18.12 11.47 -35.52
C LYS A 609 18.28 9.96 -35.53
N LEU A 610 17.91 9.31 -36.64
CA LEU A 610 17.79 7.86 -36.71
C LEU A 610 19.15 7.18 -36.89
N ASP A 611 19.38 6.08 -36.18
CA ASP A 611 20.56 5.23 -36.29
C ASP A 611 20.23 3.97 -37.10
N ARG A 612 19.45 3.09 -36.53
CA ARG A 612 19.10 1.80 -37.12
C ARG A 612 17.71 1.35 -36.70
N LEU A 613 17.24 0.30 -37.36
CA LEU A 613 16.05 -0.43 -37.04
C LEU A 613 16.42 -1.92 -36.87
N GLU A 614 15.91 -2.57 -35.86
CA GLU A 614 16.05 -4.00 -35.65
C GLU A 614 14.66 -4.66 -35.67
N TYR A 615 14.47 -5.62 -36.57
CA TYR A 615 13.26 -6.43 -36.68
C TYR A 615 13.50 -7.82 -36.09
N ILE A 616 12.63 -8.25 -35.19
CA ILE A 616 12.63 -9.57 -34.59
C ILE A 616 11.52 -10.40 -35.23
N PRO A 617 11.87 -11.39 -36.07
CA PRO A 617 10.90 -12.29 -36.65
C PRO A 617 10.24 -13.18 -35.58
N ARG A 618 9.22 -13.92 -35.97
CA ARG A 618 8.70 -15.01 -35.15
C ARG A 618 9.75 -16.13 -35.00
N GLU A 619 9.75 -16.84 -33.88
CA GLU A 619 10.70 -17.91 -33.57
C GLU A 619 10.72 -19.03 -34.64
N ASP A 620 9.55 -19.32 -35.24
CA ASP A 620 9.38 -20.36 -36.26
C ASP A 620 9.78 -19.90 -37.70
N ALA A 621 10.13 -18.61 -37.86
CA ALA A 621 10.34 -17.98 -39.19
C ALA A 621 9.22 -18.31 -40.19
N GLY A 622 8.01 -18.50 -39.68
CA GLY A 622 6.83 -18.95 -40.42
C GLY A 622 6.09 -17.84 -41.11
N ASN A 623 4.78 -18.04 -41.32
CA ASN A 623 3.93 -17.08 -42.04
C ASN A 623 4.04 -15.67 -41.49
N GLY A 624 4.26 -14.72 -42.42
CA GLY A 624 4.38 -13.30 -42.10
C GLY A 624 5.80 -12.81 -41.88
N THR A 625 6.82 -13.68 -41.77
CA THR A 625 8.23 -13.24 -41.72
C THR A 625 8.57 -12.34 -42.90
N LEU A 626 9.04 -11.12 -42.61
CA LEU A 626 9.34 -10.11 -43.63
C LEU A 626 10.60 -10.50 -44.40
N LEU A 627 10.51 -10.44 -45.75
CA LEU A 627 11.61 -10.87 -46.64
C LEU A 627 12.17 -9.73 -47.50
N ALA A 628 11.33 -8.83 -48.04
CA ALA A 628 11.75 -7.75 -48.87
C ALA A 628 10.80 -6.57 -48.83
N GLY A 629 11.35 -5.39 -48.96
CA GLY A 629 10.61 -4.13 -48.95
C GLY A 629 11.52 -2.92 -49.00
N SER A 630 11.02 -1.78 -48.53
CA SER A 630 11.82 -0.58 -48.44
C SER A 630 11.38 0.30 -47.27
N PHE A 631 12.32 1.11 -46.78
CA PHE A 631 12.05 2.17 -45.80
C PHE A 631 12.19 3.55 -46.43
N SER A 632 11.27 4.45 -46.09
CA SER A 632 11.35 5.88 -46.37
C SER A 632 11.09 6.63 -45.07
N TYR A 633 11.61 7.82 -44.92
CA TYR A 633 11.45 8.63 -43.72
C TYR A 633 11.05 10.07 -44.06
N SER A 634 10.37 10.74 -43.09
CA SER A 634 9.84 12.09 -43.26
C SER A 634 9.76 12.81 -41.92
N SER A 635 9.95 14.13 -41.91
CA SER A 635 9.72 14.97 -40.74
C SER A 635 8.29 15.49 -40.64
N ASP A 636 7.56 15.58 -41.76
CA ASP A 636 6.25 16.25 -41.88
C ASP A 636 5.12 15.34 -42.41
N ARG A 637 5.40 14.07 -42.68
CA ARG A 637 4.47 13.06 -43.26
C ARG A 637 4.04 13.41 -44.73
N GLN A 638 4.57 14.50 -45.33
CA GLN A 638 4.26 14.92 -46.68
C GLN A 638 5.44 14.70 -47.61
N ASN A 639 6.61 15.12 -47.19
CA ASN A 639 7.85 15.02 -47.97
C ASN A 639 8.63 13.77 -47.50
N TRP A 640 8.66 12.73 -48.33
CA TRP A 640 9.33 11.47 -48.02
C TRP A 640 10.67 11.37 -48.73
N SER A 641 11.65 10.76 -48.08
CA SER A 641 12.92 10.38 -48.70
C SER A 641 12.70 9.38 -49.84
N ALA A 642 13.71 9.23 -50.71
CA ALA A 642 13.74 8.10 -51.63
C ALA A 642 13.71 6.78 -50.83
N PRO A 643 12.96 5.75 -51.31
CA PRO A 643 12.90 4.48 -50.60
C PRO A 643 14.24 3.72 -50.67
N VAL A 644 14.70 3.22 -49.55
CA VAL A 644 15.87 2.37 -49.41
C VAL A 644 15.43 0.93 -49.22
N LYS A 645 15.83 0.03 -50.11
CA LYS A 645 15.42 -1.35 -50.14
C LYS A 645 16.11 -2.20 -49.06
N PHE A 646 15.40 -3.21 -48.55
CA PHE A 646 15.96 -4.29 -47.76
C PHE A 646 15.58 -5.64 -48.37
N GLU A 647 16.44 -6.63 -48.17
CA GLU A 647 16.20 -8.03 -48.45
C GLU A 647 16.72 -8.86 -47.27
N TRP A 648 15.86 -9.68 -46.67
CA TRP A 648 16.18 -10.48 -45.49
C TRP A 648 15.96 -11.98 -45.73
N ALA A 649 16.83 -12.81 -45.15
CA ALA A 649 16.70 -14.23 -45.21
C ALA A 649 15.53 -14.73 -44.36
N GLN A 650 14.87 -15.78 -44.81
CA GLN A 650 13.83 -16.49 -44.05
C GLN A 650 14.49 -17.32 -42.94
N ASN A 651 14.69 -16.74 -41.78
CA ASN A 651 15.13 -17.40 -40.52
C ASN A 651 14.70 -16.54 -39.32
N ALA A 652 14.89 -17.06 -38.14
CA ALA A 652 14.50 -16.37 -36.88
C ALA A 652 15.56 -15.35 -36.41
N ASP A 653 16.68 -15.18 -37.11
CA ASP A 653 17.69 -14.22 -36.69
C ASP A 653 17.15 -12.79 -36.73
N HIS A 654 17.61 -11.93 -35.82
CA HIS A 654 17.31 -10.51 -35.81
C HIS A 654 17.80 -9.86 -37.12
N LYS A 655 17.02 -8.95 -37.68
CA LYS A 655 17.33 -8.23 -38.94
C LYS A 655 17.60 -6.78 -38.63
N THR A 656 18.71 -6.25 -39.13
CA THR A 656 19.06 -4.85 -38.94
C THR A 656 18.93 -4.09 -40.27
N PHE A 657 18.35 -2.89 -40.17
CA PHE A 657 18.37 -1.89 -41.24
C PHE A 657 19.03 -0.61 -40.71
N THR A 658 20.07 -0.14 -41.34
CA THR A 658 20.79 1.07 -40.94
C THR A 658 20.25 2.28 -41.72
N PHE A 659 19.96 3.37 -40.99
CA PHE A 659 19.57 4.63 -41.61
C PHE A 659 20.84 5.43 -41.98
N GLU A 660 21.33 5.22 -43.21
CA GLU A 660 22.57 5.85 -43.70
C GLU A 660 22.49 7.38 -43.58
N GLY A 661 23.56 7.99 -43.04
CA GLY A 661 23.65 9.44 -42.84
C GLY A 661 22.85 9.96 -41.64
N ASN A 662 22.27 9.10 -40.83
CA ASN A 662 21.53 9.42 -39.61
C ASN A 662 20.48 10.54 -39.85
N PRO A 663 19.48 10.31 -40.70
CA PRO A 663 18.49 11.33 -41.02
C PRO A 663 17.65 11.75 -39.84
N GLU A 664 17.23 13.01 -39.83
CA GLU A 664 16.23 13.50 -38.87
C GLU A 664 14.81 13.24 -39.41
N ALA A 665 14.02 12.46 -38.66
CA ALA A 665 12.65 12.12 -39.07
C ALA A 665 11.74 11.89 -37.86
N ARG A 666 10.46 12.21 -38.02
CA ARG A 666 9.37 11.83 -37.13
C ARG A 666 8.63 10.60 -37.65
N TYR A 667 8.57 10.45 -38.99
CA TYR A 667 7.80 9.35 -39.57
C TYR A 667 8.73 8.42 -40.36
N VAL A 668 8.50 7.12 -40.21
CA VAL A 668 9.12 6.06 -41.00
C VAL A 668 8.00 5.31 -41.72
N LYS A 669 8.13 5.09 -43.00
CA LYS A 669 7.25 4.24 -43.79
C LYS A 669 7.99 2.97 -44.17
N MET A 670 7.45 1.84 -43.82
CA MET A 670 7.90 0.53 -44.26
C MET A 670 6.95 0.05 -45.36
N HIS A 671 7.42 -0.02 -46.58
CA HIS A 671 6.73 -0.67 -47.69
C HIS A 671 7.16 -2.14 -47.74
N LEU A 672 6.19 -3.05 -47.70
CA LEU A 672 6.43 -4.48 -47.71
C LEU A 672 6.11 -5.06 -49.11
N ASP A 673 7.12 -5.56 -49.81
CA ASP A 673 6.95 -6.20 -51.11
C ASP A 673 6.71 -7.71 -50.97
N LYS A 674 7.40 -8.36 -50.01
CA LYS A 674 7.41 -9.81 -49.86
C LYS A 674 7.56 -10.26 -48.42
N ALA A 675 6.75 -11.22 -48.04
CA ALA A 675 6.82 -11.92 -46.75
C ALA A 675 6.36 -13.38 -46.90
N VAL A 676 6.66 -14.23 -45.92
CA VAL A 676 6.32 -15.66 -45.98
C VAL A 676 4.81 -15.84 -45.98
N GLY A 677 4.29 -16.62 -46.93
CA GLY A 677 2.86 -16.94 -47.06
C GLY A 677 1.99 -15.75 -47.45
N ASN A 678 2.57 -14.64 -47.94
CA ASN A 678 1.89 -13.38 -48.26
C ASN A 678 1.17 -12.72 -47.04
N PHE A 679 1.58 -13.04 -45.83
CA PHE A 679 1.20 -12.35 -44.60
C PHE A 679 2.33 -11.38 -44.22
N ALA A 680 2.08 -10.49 -43.26
CA ALA A 680 3.12 -9.76 -42.54
C ALA A 680 2.99 -9.95 -41.06
N SER A 681 4.09 -10.19 -40.37
CA SER A 681 4.14 -10.38 -38.90
C SER A 681 5.53 -10.05 -38.35
N GLY A 682 5.62 -9.97 -37.04
CA GLY A 682 6.86 -9.85 -36.29
C GLY A 682 6.61 -9.91 -34.81
N SER A 683 7.61 -10.38 -34.07
CA SER A 683 7.57 -10.37 -32.61
C SER A 683 7.80 -8.98 -32.07
N GLN A 684 8.78 -8.23 -32.68
CA GLN A 684 9.07 -6.86 -32.24
C GLN A 684 9.84 -6.10 -33.31
N MET A 685 9.84 -4.77 -33.23
CA MET A 685 10.66 -3.90 -34.07
C MET A 685 11.15 -2.71 -33.22
N TYR A 686 12.45 -2.63 -33.04
CA TYR A 686 13.08 -1.54 -32.33
C TYR A 686 13.66 -0.51 -33.37
N ILE A 687 13.36 0.76 -33.15
CA ILE A 687 13.96 1.86 -33.94
C ILE A 687 14.83 2.66 -32.97
N PHE A 688 16.10 2.80 -33.34
CA PHE A 688 17.09 3.44 -32.49
C PHE A 688 17.42 4.84 -33.00
N LYS A 689 17.55 5.77 -32.07
CA LYS A 689 18.10 7.10 -32.29
C LYS A 689 19.60 7.09 -32.06
N VAL A 690 20.30 8.05 -32.62
CA VAL A 690 21.75 8.24 -32.43
C VAL A 690 21.99 8.63 -30.96
N ALA A 691 22.94 7.96 -30.31
CA ALA A 691 23.34 8.26 -28.95
C ALA A 691 23.72 9.73 -28.76
N GLY A 692 23.25 10.38 -27.70
CA GLY A 692 23.55 11.78 -27.39
C GLY A 692 22.94 12.80 -28.37
N SER A 693 22.04 12.38 -29.28
CA SER A 693 21.33 13.27 -30.20
C SER A 693 20.11 13.94 -29.60
N GLU A 694 19.81 13.66 -28.36
CA GLU A 694 18.65 14.20 -27.63
C GLU A 694 18.92 15.64 -27.22
N SER A 695 18.07 16.53 -27.66
CA SER A 695 17.98 17.90 -27.18
C SER A 695 16.53 18.19 -26.78
N PHE A 696 16.01 17.44 -25.81
CA PHE A 696 14.76 17.83 -25.17
C PHE A 696 15.05 18.74 -24.01
N TYR A 697 14.32 19.82 -23.91
CA TYR A 697 14.35 20.67 -22.72
C TYR A 697 13.64 19.96 -21.58
N GLN A 698 14.17 20.09 -20.41
CA GLN A 698 13.50 19.57 -19.22
C GLN A 698 12.16 20.31 -19.02
N GLY A 699 11.06 19.58 -19.08
CA GLY A 699 9.71 20.15 -19.08
C GLY A 699 9.00 20.12 -20.44
N ASP A 700 9.74 19.96 -21.54
CA ASP A 700 9.20 19.78 -22.90
C ASP A 700 8.68 18.33 -23.06
N ILE A 701 7.52 18.08 -22.49
CA ILE A 701 6.92 16.74 -22.44
C ILE A 701 6.31 16.33 -23.78
N ASN A 702 5.96 17.29 -24.64
CA ASN A 702 5.40 17.03 -25.97
C ASN A 702 6.47 16.94 -27.06
N HIS A 703 7.73 17.25 -26.75
CA HIS A 703 8.91 17.18 -27.62
C HIS A 703 8.86 18.13 -28.85
N ASP A 704 8.23 19.28 -28.71
CA ASP A 704 8.17 20.28 -29.78
C ASP A 704 9.32 21.30 -29.71
N LYS A 705 10.24 21.14 -28.75
CA LYS A 705 11.40 22.00 -28.47
C LYS A 705 11.01 23.39 -27.93
N ARG A 706 9.85 23.51 -27.32
CA ARG A 706 9.37 24.67 -26.60
C ARG A 706 8.87 24.24 -25.22
N ILE A 707 8.77 25.18 -24.36
CA ILE A 707 8.07 24.97 -23.07
C ILE A 707 6.96 26.01 -23.06
N ASP A 708 5.71 25.55 -23.23
CA ASP A 708 4.54 26.41 -23.30
C ASP A 708 3.28 25.71 -22.75
N GLU A 709 2.11 26.33 -22.95
CA GLU A 709 0.82 25.78 -22.47
C GLU A 709 0.45 24.43 -23.10
N ASN A 710 1.06 24.06 -24.25
CA ASN A 710 0.83 22.75 -24.86
C ASN A 710 1.49 21.65 -24.06
N ASP A 711 2.62 21.93 -23.39
CA ASP A 711 3.24 21.00 -22.47
C ASP A 711 2.34 20.74 -21.27
N LEU A 712 1.74 21.78 -20.68
CA LEU A 712 0.78 21.61 -19.57
C LEU A 712 -0.40 20.73 -19.98
N THR A 713 -0.92 20.92 -21.20
CA THR A 713 -1.96 20.05 -21.74
C THR A 713 -1.50 18.61 -21.89
N SER A 714 -0.26 18.41 -22.33
CA SER A 714 0.34 17.08 -22.47
C SER A 714 0.58 16.41 -21.11
N TYR A 715 1.04 17.16 -20.11
CA TYR A 715 1.16 16.64 -18.74
C TYR A 715 -0.15 16.04 -18.20
N MET A 716 -1.30 16.64 -18.52
CA MET A 716 -2.59 16.11 -18.07
C MET A 716 -2.88 14.70 -18.63
N ASN A 717 -2.34 14.37 -19.80
CA ASN A 717 -2.51 13.05 -20.43
C ASN A 717 -1.55 12.00 -19.84
N TYR A 718 -0.46 12.41 -19.23
CA TYR A 718 0.62 11.53 -18.78
C TYR A 718 0.86 11.57 -17.28
N THR A 719 0.08 12.35 -16.53
CA THR A 719 0.16 12.38 -15.06
C THR A 719 -0.12 10.99 -14.49
N GLY A 720 0.75 10.56 -13.59
CA GLY A 720 0.68 9.25 -12.95
C GLY A 720 1.54 8.18 -13.62
N LEU A 721 2.09 8.41 -14.81
CA LEU A 721 3.05 7.48 -15.42
C LEU A 721 4.31 7.36 -14.58
N ARG A 722 4.77 6.13 -14.44
CA ARG A 722 5.94 5.77 -13.65
C ARG A 722 7.06 5.21 -14.54
N LYS A 723 8.28 5.36 -14.08
CA LYS A 723 9.43 4.70 -14.71
C LYS A 723 9.18 3.19 -14.78
N GLY A 724 9.23 2.66 -16.01
CA GLY A 724 8.88 1.29 -16.33
C GLY A 724 7.54 1.12 -17.07
N ASP A 725 6.67 2.13 -17.05
CA ASP A 725 5.48 2.14 -17.90
C ASP A 725 5.86 2.36 -19.36
N SER A 726 5.08 1.82 -20.29
CA SER A 726 5.39 1.82 -21.74
C SER A 726 5.64 3.20 -22.35
N ASP A 727 4.96 4.23 -21.83
CA ASP A 727 5.05 5.59 -22.36
C ASP A 727 5.98 6.50 -21.53
N PHE A 728 6.51 6.03 -20.38
CA PHE A 728 7.31 6.86 -19.48
C PHE A 728 8.58 7.40 -20.15
N ASP A 729 9.32 6.55 -20.87
CA ASP A 729 10.56 6.99 -21.49
C ASP A 729 10.33 8.04 -22.58
N TYR A 730 9.17 8.00 -23.25
CA TYR A 730 8.76 9.05 -24.19
C TYR A 730 8.56 10.39 -23.49
N VAL A 731 7.96 10.40 -22.29
CA VAL A 731 7.64 11.62 -21.55
C VAL A 731 8.64 11.95 -20.45
N SER A 732 9.77 11.25 -20.40
CA SER A 732 10.79 11.40 -19.35
C SER A 732 11.40 12.82 -19.24
N ALA A 733 11.33 13.62 -20.29
CA ALA A 733 11.67 15.04 -20.24
C ALA A 733 10.76 15.85 -19.30
N GLY A 734 9.57 15.32 -19.02
CA GLY A 734 8.61 15.88 -18.07
C GLY A 734 8.87 15.52 -16.61
N ASP A 735 9.70 14.52 -16.32
CA ASP A 735 10.12 14.17 -14.96
C ASP A 735 11.27 15.11 -14.52
N ILE A 736 10.89 16.28 -14.04
CA ILE A 736 11.81 17.39 -13.75
C ILE A 736 12.70 17.10 -12.55
N ASN A 737 12.14 16.51 -11.51
CA ASN A 737 12.89 16.16 -10.30
C ASN A 737 13.56 14.78 -10.38
N LYS A 738 13.36 14.05 -11.48
CA LYS A 738 13.94 12.72 -11.75
C LYS A 738 13.57 11.66 -10.72
N ASN A 739 12.35 11.76 -10.16
CA ASN A 739 11.84 10.78 -9.18
C ASN A 739 11.24 9.53 -9.85
N GLY A 740 11.18 9.49 -11.18
CA GLY A 740 10.60 8.39 -11.93
C GLY A 740 9.06 8.40 -11.98
N LEU A 741 8.43 9.54 -11.76
CA LEU A 741 6.97 9.72 -11.80
C LEU A 741 6.65 11.06 -12.47
N ILE A 742 5.70 11.07 -13.37
CA ILE A 742 5.12 12.32 -13.89
C ILE A 742 4.00 12.75 -12.95
N ASP A 743 4.20 13.81 -12.20
CA ASP A 743 3.25 14.20 -11.14
C ASP A 743 2.97 15.72 -11.07
N ALA A 744 2.21 16.10 -10.05
CA ALA A 744 1.83 17.50 -9.82
C ALA A 744 3.05 18.40 -9.52
N TYR A 745 4.15 17.84 -9.03
CA TYR A 745 5.38 18.60 -8.80
C TYR A 745 5.97 19.09 -10.13
N ASP A 746 6.06 18.20 -11.12
CA ASP A 746 6.57 18.53 -12.45
C ASP A 746 5.71 19.58 -13.14
N ILE A 747 4.39 19.40 -13.07
CA ILE A 747 3.42 20.37 -13.60
C ILE A 747 3.62 21.73 -12.91
N SER A 748 3.75 21.75 -11.59
CA SER A 748 3.95 23.00 -10.84
C SER A 748 5.26 23.68 -11.22
N CYS A 749 6.29 22.90 -11.56
CA CYS A 749 7.55 23.40 -12.04
C CYS A 749 7.39 24.16 -13.37
N VAL A 750 6.73 23.56 -14.33
CA VAL A 750 6.50 24.20 -15.65
C VAL A 750 5.58 25.40 -15.49
N THR A 751 4.48 25.29 -14.76
CA THR A 751 3.54 26.40 -14.53
C THR A 751 4.22 27.59 -13.87
N THR A 752 5.03 27.35 -12.83
CA THR A 752 5.74 28.43 -12.13
C THR A 752 6.70 29.19 -13.06
N GLU A 753 7.36 28.48 -13.95
CA GLU A 753 8.29 29.10 -14.88
C GLU A 753 7.57 29.89 -16.00
N LEU A 754 6.48 29.36 -16.51
CA LEU A 754 5.64 30.07 -17.49
C LEU A 754 5.01 31.35 -16.89
N ASP A 755 4.69 31.34 -15.60
CA ASP A 755 4.21 32.52 -14.86
C ASP A 755 5.34 33.50 -14.48
N GLY A 756 6.59 33.25 -14.88
CA GLY A 756 7.76 34.09 -14.57
C GLY A 756 8.23 33.97 -13.11
N GLY A 757 7.84 32.93 -12.40
CA GLY A 757 8.27 32.64 -11.04
C GLY A 757 9.70 32.10 -10.96
N VAL A 758 10.34 32.27 -9.81
CA VAL A 758 11.69 31.72 -9.54
C VAL A 758 11.55 30.43 -8.76
N ARG A 759 12.12 29.36 -9.31
CA ARG A 759 12.24 28.06 -8.67
C ARG A 759 13.61 27.83 -8.04
N ASN A 760 13.73 26.77 -7.23
CA ASN A 760 15.02 26.28 -6.76
C ASN A 760 15.96 26.06 -7.96
N SER A 761 17.22 26.44 -7.81
CA SER A 761 18.22 26.37 -8.90
C SER A 761 18.46 24.96 -9.46
N ASN A 762 18.05 23.92 -8.72
CA ASN A 762 18.17 22.51 -9.12
C ASN A 762 16.97 22.01 -9.96
N ASP A 763 15.86 22.76 -9.96
CA ASP A 763 14.59 22.35 -10.61
C ASP A 763 14.24 23.27 -11.79
N LYS A 764 15.22 23.82 -12.45
CA LYS A 764 14.98 24.70 -13.61
C LYS A 764 14.56 23.90 -14.81
N VAL A 765 13.48 24.34 -15.45
CA VAL A 765 13.15 23.91 -16.80
C VAL A 765 14.20 24.49 -17.74
N ALA A 766 14.88 23.64 -18.48
CA ALA A 766 15.93 24.10 -19.38
C ALA A 766 15.30 24.76 -20.63
N GLY A 767 15.66 25.98 -20.90
CA GLY A 767 15.35 26.62 -22.17
C GLY A 767 14.17 27.58 -22.20
N SER A 768 13.71 28.07 -21.04
CA SER A 768 12.90 29.29 -21.06
C SER A 768 13.70 30.46 -21.66
N LEU A 769 13.39 30.80 -22.86
CA LEU A 769 13.85 32.02 -23.52
C LEU A 769 12.78 33.10 -23.39
#